data_e83ec8cc1aeb3aa4152e811000711f56
#
_entry.id   e83ec8cc1aeb3aa4152e811000711f56
#
_cell.length_a   1.000
_cell.length_b   1.000
_cell.length_c   1.000
_cell.angle_alpha   90.00
_cell.angle_beta   90.00
_cell.angle_gamma   90.00
#
_symmetry.space_group_name_H-M   'P 1'
#
loop_
_entity.id
_entity.type
_entity.pdbx_description
1 polymer ?
#
loop_
_entity_poly.entity_id
_entity_poly.type
_entity_poly.pdbx_seq_one_letter_code
_entity_poly.pdbx_strand_id
1 'polypeptide(L)'
;MFVLKNFAMNPIAGVRLTLVSRDLHTPYSGMLPGFIAGHYTYDDAHIDLWPLARYAAARVIHDEVVGLDADLGQVKFADRPALDYDLVSINIGSRPASPPGTATDKLQFAVKPIDRFIASWGELEQRLLASDEDFQLAIIGGGAGGVELALSLDFRARQLRSTRARLRISIVTDRDQLLPGHNTRVRRMFTRILEQRAIQVIYDCAVTGFDDGLLQGGPGAIASDAAIWVTHASPAGWLEDSGLELDSNGFIALNPCLQSISHANVFAAGDIAAVSEFPRPKSGVFAVRQGLPLARNLKRQLRGQKLKPFAPQKQFLSLISTGDRFAVASRGRWALQGKWCWWLKDRIDRDFMRRFSEIPEMQPQEKASADLAPMRCGGCGSKVGSEILEQVLSQINHHYAGAQQSGLQHADDAALIKVPPGMELIQSIDHFRSFIDDPYLFGRIAANHALGDMFAMGVEAHSAMVIANVVFASEARQAQDLYQLMSGVVETLAEHDTLLAGGHSGEGSQMSCGLNVNGFARPEELMLKAGMRPGDLLILTKPLGSGVLFAAEMRGKARGAWVDTALEQMLVSSRLAARCLQACEASACTDVTGFGLAGHLFEMARASDCAVEVFIEQLPLYPGVVELARLGIESSLQPQNIRIRHSIGDAQGLATHENYPLIFDPQTAGGLLASLAPASAQQCLQQLRELGYDQAQIIGRVVEAAQRGTVLSLVRT
;
A
#
# COMPACT_ATOMS: atom_id res chain seq x y z
N MET A 1 -10.88 -5.21 10.16
CA MET A 1 -11.31 -6.56 9.72
C MET A 1 -12.75 -6.89 10.12
N PHE A 2 -13.11 -7.04 11.44
CA PHE A 2 -14.49 -7.34 11.86
C PHE A 2 -15.52 -6.30 11.43
N VAL A 3 -15.17 -5.02 11.46
CA VAL A 3 -16.03 -3.93 10.99
C VAL A 3 -16.30 -4.10 9.50
N LEU A 4 -15.24 -4.21 8.67
CA LEU A 4 -15.37 -4.42 7.22
C LEU A 4 -16.27 -5.61 6.91
N LYS A 5 -15.94 -6.80 7.44
CA LYS A 5 -16.74 -8.01 7.20
C LYS A 5 -18.19 -7.88 7.64
N ASN A 6 -18.43 -7.24 8.78
CA ASN A 6 -19.80 -7.05 9.29
C ASN A 6 -20.61 -6.07 8.44
N PHE A 7 -19.98 -5.01 7.93
CA PHE A 7 -20.63 -4.06 7.02
C PHE A 7 -20.88 -4.70 5.64
N ALA A 8 -19.93 -5.50 5.13
CA ALA A 8 -20.12 -6.27 3.89
C ALA A 8 -21.35 -7.18 3.96
N MET A 9 -21.46 -7.97 5.03
CA MET A 9 -22.59 -8.92 5.20
C MET A 9 -23.94 -8.23 5.41
N ASN A 10 -23.97 -7.02 5.93
CA ASN A 10 -25.20 -6.28 6.22
C ASN A 10 -24.96 -4.78 6.00
N PRO A 11 -24.89 -4.31 4.75
CA PRO A 11 -24.67 -2.91 4.44
C PRO A 11 -25.80 -2.01 4.98
N ILE A 12 -25.49 -0.74 5.18
CA ILE A 12 -26.46 0.29 5.56
C ILE A 12 -26.53 1.28 4.40
N ALA A 13 -27.72 1.49 3.85
CA ALA A 13 -27.93 2.45 2.77
C ALA A 13 -27.51 3.86 3.22
N GLY A 14 -26.87 4.61 2.32
CA GLY A 14 -26.37 5.97 2.59
C GLY A 14 -25.08 6.03 3.41
N VAL A 15 -24.46 4.90 3.77
CA VAL A 15 -23.18 4.87 4.48
C VAL A 15 -22.06 4.55 3.50
N ARG A 16 -21.08 5.44 3.39
CA ARG A 16 -19.81 5.23 2.72
C ARG A 16 -18.78 4.79 3.76
N LEU A 17 -18.23 3.59 3.61
CA LEU A 17 -17.18 3.06 4.47
C LEU A 17 -15.83 3.39 3.88
N THR A 18 -14.91 3.93 4.68
CA THR A 18 -13.52 4.18 4.28
C THR A 18 -12.59 3.45 5.25
N LEU A 19 -11.67 2.68 4.69
CA LEU A 19 -10.55 2.09 5.42
C LEU A 19 -9.30 2.95 5.18
N VAL A 20 -8.73 3.46 6.25
CA VAL A 20 -7.41 4.09 6.22
C VAL A 20 -6.43 3.14 6.88
N SER A 21 -5.35 2.78 6.21
CA SER A 21 -4.34 1.88 6.75
C SER A 21 -2.98 2.18 6.14
N ARG A 22 -1.96 2.26 6.99
CA ARG A 22 -0.56 2.36 6.56
C ARG A 22 -0.08 1.08 5.88
N ASP A 23 -0.57 -0.07 6.32
CA ASP A 23 -0.18 -1.38 5.82
C ASP A 23 -1.42 -2.09 5.25
N LEU A 24 -1.33 -2.55 4.01
CA LEU A 24 -2.41 -3.31 3.36
C LEU A 24 -2.43 -4.77 3.80
N HIS A 25 -1.28 -5.30 4.24
CA HIS A 25 -1.14 -6.63 4.83
C HIS A 25 -1.00 -6.50 6.35
N THR A 26 -2.05 -6.87 7.07
CA THR A 26 -2.01 -6.76 8.53
C THR A 26 -1.60 -8.09 9.17
N PRO A 27 -0.49 -8.11 9.94
CA PRO A 27 -0.03 -9.33 10.58
C PRO A 27 -0.95 -9.75 11.73
N TYR A 28 -1.17 -11.05 11.86
CA TYR A 28 -1.83 -11.62 13.03
C TYR A 28 -0.79 -11.98 14.10
N SER A 29 -0.75 -11.19 15.15
CA SER A 29 0.26 -11.31 16.22
C SER A 29 0.32 -12.71 16.87
N GLY A 30 -0.77 -13.48 16.86
CA GLY A 30 -0.82 -14.83 17.36
C GLY A 30 0.01 -15.83 16.54
N MET A 31 0.24 -15.55 15.25
CA MET A 31 1.03 -16.39 14.35
C MET A 31 2.49 -15.93 14.21
N LEU A 32 2.85 -14.75 14.68
CA LEU A 32 4.21 -14.22 14.57
C LEU A 32 5.29 -15.19 15.13
N PRO A 33 5.15 -15.81 16.33
CA PRO A 33 6.14 -16.75 16.82
C PRO A 33 6.33 -17.97 15.89
N GLY A 34 5.23 -18.47 15.30
CA GLY A 34 5.26 -19.57 14.35
C GLY A 34 5.85 -19.16 12.98
N PHE A 35 5.63 -17.94 12.54
CA PHE A 35 6.26 -17.38 11.35
C PHE A 35 7.78 -17.28 11.52
N ILE A 36 8.26 -16.72 12.63
CA ILE A 36 9.68 -16.68 12.98
C ILE A 36 10.30 -18.08 13.05
N ALA A 37 9.58 -19.03 13.63
CA ALA A 37 10.02 -20.44 13.70
C ALA A 37 10.00 -21.17 12.32
N GLY A 38 9.50 -20.54 11.26
CA GLY A 38 9.40 -21.13 9.92
C GLY A 38 8.25 -22.13 9.74
N HIS A 39 7.20 -22.08 10.59
CA HIS A 39 6.01 -22.93 10.48
C HIS A 39 4.93 -22.35 9.58
N TYR A 40 4.95 -21.04 9.33
CA TYR A 40 4.01 -20.30 8.54
C TYR A 40 4.74 -19.49 7.47
N THR A 41 4.12 -19.36 6.31
CA THR A 41 4.54 -18.43 5.28
C THR A 41 4.10 -16.99 5.65
N TYR A 42 4.56 -16.00 4.89
CA TYR A 42 4.11 -14.61 5.04
C TYR A 42 2.59 -14.53 4.89
N ASP A 43 2.04 -15.13 3.83
CA ASP A 43 0.60 -15.13 3.54
C ASP A 43 -0.23 -15.87 4.61
N ASP A 44 0.31 -16.94 5.22
CA ASP A 44 -0.37 -17.60 6.34
C ASP A 44 -0.56 -16.68 7.55
N ALA A 45 0.41 -15.77 7.80
CA ALA A 45 0.46 -14.94 8.99
C ALA A 45 -0.13 -13.54 8.79
N HIS A 46 -0.46 -13.14 7.55
CA HIS A 46 -0.98 -11.81 7.21
C HIS A 46 -2.37 -11.89 6.58
N ILE A 47 -3.20 -10.90 6.90
CA ILE A 47 -4.51 -10.72 6.28
C ILE A 47 -4.39 -9.58 5.28
N ASP A 48 -4.66 -9.86 4.02
CA ASP A 48 -4.76 -8.84 2.99
C ASP A 48 -6.06 -8.04 3.20
N LEU A 49 -5.92 -6.75 3.46
CA LEU A 49 -7.05 -5.86 3.71
C LEU A 49 -7.74 -5.41 2.42
N TRP A 50 -7.05 -5.47 1.28
CA TRP A 50 -7.58 -4.98 0.02
C TRP A 50 -8.80 -5.78 -0.45
N PRO A 51 -8.74 -7.12 -0.62
CA PRO A 51 -9.91 -7.91 -0.97
C PRO A 51 -11.04 -7.80 0.06
N LEU A 52 -10.69 -7.67 1.36
CA LEU A 52 -11.67 -7.52 2.42
C LEU A 52 -12.39 -6.16 2.35
N ALA A 53 -11.69 -5.09 2.01
CA ALA A 53 -12.26 -3.77 1.78
C ALA A 53 -13.16 -3.76 0.55
N ARG A 54 -12.73 -4.37 -0.56
CA ARG A 54 -13.56 -4.55 -1.75
C ARG A 54 -14.85 -5.31 -1.45
N TYR A 55 -14.76 -6.41 -0.70
CA TYR A 55 -15.93 -7.16 -0.25
C TYR A 55 -16.90 -6.31 0.57
N ALA A 56 -16.39 -5.33 1.33
CA ALA A 56 -17.19 -4.39 2.11
C ALA A 56 -17.67 -3.18 1.31
N ALA A 57 -17.34 -3.08 0.02
CA ALA A 57 -17.51 -1.87 -0.80
C ALA A 57 -16.94 -0.63 -0.09
N ALA A 58 -15.80 -0.80 0.60
CA ALA A 58 -15.13 0.26 1.34
C ALA A 58 -14.07 0.91 0.45
N ARG A 59 -14.03 2.26 0.46
CA ARG A 59 -12.91 3.03 -0.07
C ARG A 59 -11.64 2.66 0.69
N VAL A 60 -10.53 2.44 0.01
CA VAL A 60 -9.22 2.20 0.62
C VAL A 60 -8.34 3.44 0.44
N ILE A 61 -7.80 3.92 1.53
CA ILE A 61 -6.76 4.95 1.57
C ILE A 61 -5.53 4.30 2.19
N HIS A 62 -4.52 4.05 1.35
CA HIS A 62 -3.25 3.51 1.79
C HIS A 62 -2.34 4.67 2.22
N ASP A 63 -2.40 5.01 3.52
CA ASP A 63 -1.64 6.13 4.07
C ASP A 63 -1.53 6.04 5.60
N GLU A 64 -0.53 6.72 6.18
CA GLU A 64 -0.33 6.79 7.64
C GLU A 64 -1.09 8.00 8.23
N VAL A 65 -1.93 7.72 9.22
CA VAL A 65 -2.57 8.75 10.02
C VAL A 65 -1.54 9.34 10.98
N VAL A 66 -1.29 10.65 10.86
CA VAL A 66 -0.37 11.39 11.71
C VAL A 66 -1.08 12.27 12.74
N GLY A 67 -2.40 12.39 12.65
CA GLY A 67 -3.20 13.17 13.58
C GLY A 67 -4.70 12.94 13.47
N LEU A 68 -5.42 13.42 14.45
CA LEU A 68 -6.88 13.49 14.49
C LEU A 68 -7.28 14.82 15.08
N ASP A 69 -8.32 15.43 14.54
CA ASP A 69 -9.01 16.56 15.13
C ASP A 69 -10.43 16.09 15.43
N ALA A 70 -10.70 15.78 16.70
CA ALA A 70 -11.97 15.20 17.08
C ALA A 70 -13.10 16.23 17.09
N ASP A 71 -12.79 17.50 17.34
CA ASP A 71 -13.76 18.61 17.36
C ASP A 71 -14.19 18.96 15.93
N LEU A 72 -13.27 19.01 14.97
CA LEU A 72 -13.56 19.25 13.56
C LEU A 72 -14.03 17.99 12.82
N GLY A 73 -13.85 16.80 13.38
CA GLY A 73 -14.19 15.54 12.73
C GLY A 73 -13.25 15.20 11.56
N GLN A 74 -11.95 15.42 11.73
CA GLN A 74 -10.94 15.26 10.68
C GLN A 74 -9.84 14.27 11.05
N VAL A 75 -9.45 13.43 10.08
CA VAL A 75 -8.25 12.60 10.13
C VAL A 75 -7.15 13.30 9.33
N LYS A 76 -5.94 13.43 9.92
CA LYS A 76 -4.82 14.17 9.34
C LYS A 76 -3.74 13.20 8.83
N PHE A 77 -3.13 13.56 7.71
CA PHE A 77 -2.06 12.84 7.03
C PHE A 77 -0.82 13.73 6.91
N ALA A 78 0.35 13.16 6.59
CA ALA A 78 1.57 13.93 6.40
C ALA A 78 1.54 14.73 5.09
N ASP A 79 1.22 14.04 3.99
CA ASP A 79 1.48 14.53 2.64
C ASP A 79 0.20 14.67 1.77
N ARG A 80 -0.97 14.57 2.38
CA ARG A 80 -2.26 14.75 1.69
C ARG A 80 -3.23 15.55 2.54
N PRO A 81 -4.30 16.13 1.92
CA PRO A 81 -5.34 16.84 2.65
C PRO A 81 -6.04 15.97 3.69
N ALA A 82 -6.47 16.61 4.79
CA ALA A 82 -7.25 15.94 5.82
C ALA A 82 -8.56 15.34 5.27
N LEU A 83 -9.04 14.28 5.91
CA LEU A 83 -10.25 13.57 5.54
C LEU A 83 -11.33 13.78 6.63
N ASP A 84 -12.48 14.32 6.25
CA ASP A 84 -13.61 14.49 7.15
C ASP A 84 -14.35 13.17 7.41
N TYR A 85 -14.85 12.99 8.61
CA TYR A 85 -15.66 11.83 9.00
C TYR A 85 -16.91 12.21 9.80
N ASP A 86 -18.00 11.49 9.59
CA ASP A 86 -19.18 11.55 10.45
C ASP A 86 -19.05 10.62 11.65
N LEU A 87 -18.35 9.49 11.47
CA LEU A 87 -18.12 8.47 12.48
C LEU A 87 -16.75 7.81 12.23
N VAL A 88 -15.89 7.78 13.23
CA VAL A 88 -14.57 7.15 13.14
C VAL A 88 -14.42 5.98 14.12
N SER A 89 -13.71 4.95 13.67
CA SER A 89 -13.32 3.80 14.49
C SER A 89 -11.82 3.61 14.46
N ILE A 90 -11.15 3.83 15.59
CA ILE A 90 -9.70 3.82 15.71
C ILE A 90 -9.23 2.44 16.21
N ASN A 91 -8.33 1.79 15.44
CA ASN A 91 -7.74 0.50 15.80
C ASN A 91 -6.29 0.40 15.31
N ILE A 92 -5.50 1.42 15.62
CA ILE A 92 -4.09 1.56 15.21
C ILE A 92 -3.12 0.74 16.06
N GLY A 93 -3.63 0.00 17.06
CA GLY A 93 -2.80 -0.79 17.97
C GLY A 93 -2.03 0.07 18.97
N SER A 94 -0.83 -0.39 19.31
CA SER A 94 0.09 0.30 20.21
C SER A 94 1.50 0.20 19.66
N ARG A 95 2.35 1.16 20.00
CA ARG A 95 3.78 1.13 19.72
C ARG A 95 4.52 0.63 20.98
N PRO A 96 5.75 0.07 20.90
CA PRO A 96 6.59 -0.07 22.08
C PRO A 96 6.91 1.32 22.61
N ALA A 97 7.05 1.47 23.90
CA ALA A 97 7.70 2.65 24.45
C ALA A 97 9.07 2.78 23.77
N SER A 98 9.32 3.90 23.10
CA SER A 98 10.60 4.12 22.43
C SER A 98 11.74 3.89 23.41
N PRO A 99 12.77 3.11 23.06
CA PRO A 99 13.94 3.01 23.91
C PRO A 99 14.48 4.43 24.11
N PRO A 100 14.80 4.83 25.34
CA PRO A 100 15.52 6.08 25.57
C PRO A 100 16.90 5.94 24.93
N GLY A 101 17.20 6.79 23.94
CA GLY A 101 18.45 6.76 23.21
C GLY A 101 18.26 6.70 21.70
N THR A 102 19.07 7.45 21.02
CA THR A 102 19.00 7.78 19.60
C THR A 102 18.98 6.55 18.69
N ALA A 103 18.10 6.56 17.71
CA ALA A 103 17.89 5.59 16.65
C ALA A 103 19.07 5.41 15.64
N THR A 104 20.31 5.54 16.08
CA THR A 104 21.50 5.40 15.22
C THR A 104 22.10 4.01 15.23
N ASP A 105 21.74 3.16 16.18
CA ASP A 105 22.28 1.80 16.27
C ASP A 105 21.40 0.84 15.46
N LYS A 106 21.95 0.32 14.37
CA LYS A 106 21.29 -0.57 13.38
C LYS A 106 20.85 -1.94 13.94
N LEU A 107 21.10 -2.25 15.22
CA LEU A 107 20.90 -3.54 15.85
C LEU A 107 19.86 -3.50 16.98
N GLN A 108 19.03 -2.46 17.00
CA GLN A 108 17.88 -2.36 17.89
C GLN A 108 16.58 -2.57 17.13
N PHE A 109 15.76 -3.52 17.60
CA PHE A 109 14.50 -3.87 16.96
C PHE A 109 13.34 -3.80 17.95
N ALA A 110 12.25 -3.20 17.55
CA ALA A 110 10.99 -3.26 18.28
C ALA A 110 10.08 -4.33 17.66
N VAL A 111 9.42 -5.18 18.48
CA VAL A 111 8.49 -6.20 17.96
C VAL A 111 7.23 -5.58 17.35
N LYS A 112 6.91 -4.37 17.70
CA LYS A 112 5.80 -3.61 17.09
C LYS A 112 6.33 -2.30 16.50
N PRO A 113 5.89 -1.90 15.30
CA PRO A 113 4.97 -2.60 14.42
C PRO A 113 5.55 -3.91 13.88
N ILE A 114 4.71 -4.94 13.75
CA ILE A 114 5.16 -6.31 13.45
C ILE A 114 5.78 -6.42 12.05
N ASP A 115 5.27 -5.69 11.08
CA ASP A 115 5.78 -5.60 9.71
C ASP A 115 7.24 -5.13 9.66
N ARG A 116 7.57 -4.05 10.37
CA ARG A 116 8.95 -3.56 10.50
C ARG A 116 9.85 -4.59 11.18
N PHE A 117 9.33 -5.25 12.21
CA PHE A 117 10.06 -6.33 12.87
C PHE A 117 10.34 -7.51 11.93
N ILE A 118 9.39 -7.91 11.09
CA ILE A 118 9.57 -8.99 10.11
C ILE A 118 10.66 -8.62 9.09
N ALA A 119 10.69 -7.38 8.59
CA ALA A 119 11.75 -6.91 7.70
C ALA A 119 13.12 -6.96 8.39
N SER A 120 13.22 -6.43 9.62
CA SER A 120 14.44 -6.45 10.42
C SER A 120 14.89 -7.87 10.79
N TRP A 121 13.94 -8.78 11.01
CA TRP A 121 14.27 -10.20 11.23
C TRP A 121 14.90 -10.85 10.00
N GLY A 122 14.43 -10.55 8.79
CA GLY A 122 15.05 -11.02 7.55
C GLY A 122 16.51 -10.60 7.42
N GLU A 123 16.84 -9.35 7.74
CA GLU A 123 18.22 -8.87 7.76
C GLU A 123 19.07 -9.57 8.83
N LEU A 124 18.53 -9.76 10.03
CA LEU A 124 19.21 -10.46 11.12
C LEU A 124 19.46 -11.93 10.76
N GLU A 125 18.48 -12.61 10.16
CA GLU A 125 18.60 -13.99 9.68
C GLU A 125 19.72 -14.12 8.64
N GLN A 126 19.81 -13.21 7.68
CA GLN A 126 20.91 -13.18 6.69
C GLN A 126 22.28 -12.97 7.34
N ARG A 127 22.40 -12.10 8.34
CA ARG A 127 23.63 -11.88 9.09
C ARG A 127 24.06 -13.13 9.86
N LEU A 128 23.11 -13.80 10.54
CA LEU A 128 23.35 -15.06 11.24
C LEU A 128 23.83 -16.18 10.30
N LEU A 129 23.36 -16.17 9.05
CA LEU A 129 23.81 -17.13 8.03
C LEU A 129 25.20 -16.80 7.45
N ALA A 130 25.55 -15.51 7.39
CA ALA A 130 26.81 -15.04 6.84
C ALA A 130 27.98 -15.04 7.85
N SER A 131 27.70 -15.17 9.15
CA SER A 131 28.69 -15.10 10.23
C SER A 131 29.09 -16.48 10.75
N ASP A 132 30.38 -16.67 10.99
CA ASP A 132 30.93 -17.85 11.71
C ASP A 132 31.15 -17.58 13.22
N GLU A 133 30.86 -16.36 13.69
CA GLU A 133 31.02 -15.96 15.10
C GLU A 133 29.75 -16.18 15.92
N ASP A 134 29.92 -16.40 17.24
CA ASP A 134 28.79 -16.45 18.18
C ASP A 134 28.09 -15.08 18.23
N PHE A 135 26.74 -15.07 18.17
CA PHE A 135 25.94 -13.87 18.18
C PHE A 135 25.09 -13.81 19.47
N GLN A 136 25.20 -12.71 20.20
CA GLN A 136 24.47 -12.48 21.47
C GLN A 136 23.24 -11.62 21.20
N LEU A 137 22.05 -12.16 21.46
CA LEU A 137 20.77 -11.47 21.25
C LEU A 137 20.05 -11.28 22.59
N ALA A 138 19.78 -10.03 22.94
CA ALA A 138 18.97 -9.72 24.11
C ALA A 138 17.51 -9.47 23.73
N ILE A 139 16.58 -10.10 24.46
CA ILE A 139 15.15 -9.86 24.36
C ILE A 139 14.70 -9.16 25.63
N ILE A 140 14.27 -7.90 25.50
CA ILE A 140 13.88 -7.04 26.61
C ILE A 140 12.38 -7.17 26.83
N GLY A 141 11.99 -7.90 27.87
CA GLY A 141 10.60 -8.15 28.26
C GLY A 141 10.30 -9.61 28.58
N GLY A 142 10.05 -9.93 29.86
CA GLY A 142 9.76 -11.27 30.38
C GLY A 142 8.29 -11.73 30.28
N GLY A 143 7.48 -11.04 29.49
CA GLY A 143 6.09 -11.42 29.19
C GLY A 143 5.96 -12.61 28.23
N ALA A 144 4.72 -13.03 27.93
CA ALA A 144 4.46 -14.15 27.02
C ALA A 144 5.06 -13.92 25.62
N GLY A 145 4.96 -12.70 25.08
CA GLY A 145 5.52 -12.38 23.77
C GLY A 145 7.04 -12.51 23.72
N GLY A 146 7.78 -12.04 24.74
CA GLY A 146 9.24 -12.16 24.79
C GLY A 146 9.70 -13.61 24.94
N VAL A 147 9.01 -14.40 25.77
CA VAL A 147 9.32 -15.84 25.95
C VAL A 147 9.04 -16.64 24.68
N GLU A 148 7.90 -16.43 24.02
CA GLU A 148 7.56 -17.09 22.74
C GLU A 148 8.57 -16.72 21.65
N LEU A 149 8.93 -15.43 21.56
CA LEU A 149 9.89 -14.95 20.57
C LEU A 149 11.27 -15.57 20.79
N ALA A 150 11.78 -15.58 22.03
CA ALA A 150 13.06 -16.19 22.38
C ALA A 150 13.13 -17.66 21.94
N LEU A 151 12.09 -18.44 22.26
CA LEU A 151 12.02 -19.86 21.92
C LEU A 151 11.87 -20.11 20.43
N SER A 152 11.18 -19.22 19.70
CA SER A 152 11.00 -19.32 18.26
C SER A 152 12.29 -18.98 17.51
N LEU A 153 13.02 -17.96 17.95
CA LEU A 153 14.33 -17.57 17.42
C LEU A 153 15.38 -18.66 17.66
N ASP A 154 15.44 -19.22 18.88
CA ASP A 154 16.32 -20.34 19.19
C ASP A 154 16.04 -21.55 18.28
N PHE A 155 14.76 -21.89 18.10
CA PHE A 155 14.38 -22.99 17.22
C PHE A 155 14.76 -22.74 15.77
N ARG A 156 14.49 -21.55 15.25
CA ARG A 156 14.83 -21.15 13.87
C ARG A 156 16.34 -21.17 13.65
N ALA A 157 17.11 -20.60 14.55
CA ALA A 157 18.57 -20.60 14.48
C ALA A 157 19.16 -22.02 14.47
N ARG A 158 18.56 -22.94 15.20
CA ARG A 158 18.96 -24.36 15.16
C ARG A 158 18.65 -25.06 13.84
N GLN A 159 17.60 -24.65 13.14
CA GLN A 159 17.25 -25.20 11.83
C GLN A 159 18.16 -24.66 10.69
N LEU A 160 18.55 -23.40 10.78
CA LEU A 160 19.38 -22.74 9.75
C LEU A 160 20.83 -23.21 9.75
N ARG A 161 21.23 -24.06 10.68
CA ARG A 161 22.63 -24.48 10.86
C ARG A 161 23.18 -25.33 9.72
N SER A 162 23.86 -24.66 8.79
CA SER A 162 25.08 -25.18 8.19
C SER A 162 26.35 -24.55 8.81
N THR A 163 26.21 -23.64 9.80
CA THR A 163 27.29 -22.75 10.29
C THR A 163 27.72 -23.10 11.72
N ARG A 164 28.99 -22.80 12.05
CA ARG A 164 29.61 -22.97 13.37
C ARG A 164 29.11 -21.92 14.38
N ALA A 165 28.52 -20.80 13.93
CA ALA A 165 28.00 -19.73 14.76
C ALA A 165 26.85 -20.17 15.69
N ARG A 166 26.85 -19.72 16.93
CA ARG A 166 25.82 -20.02 17.93
C ARG A 166 25.04 -18.75 18.27
N LEU A 167 23.72 -18.78 18.10
CA LEU A 167 22.85 -17.74 18.63
C LEU A 167 22.70 -17.97 20.15
N ARG A 168 23.17 -17.01 20.95
CA ARG A 168 22.99 -16.98 22.40
C ARG A 168 21.90 -15.97 22.73
N ILE A 169 20.82 -16.45 23.31
CA ILE A 169 19.66 -15.59 23.64
C ILE A 169 19.64 -15.34 25.15
N SER A 170 19.44 -14.09 25.52
CA SER A 170 19.12 -13.68 26.88
C SER A 170 17.77 -12.98 26.94
N ILE A 171 16.93 -13.30 27.93
CA ILE A 171 15.70 -12.56 28.23
C ILE A 171 16.01 -11.66 29.43
N VAL A 172 15.82 -10.36 29.25
CA VAL A 172 16.03 -9.36 30.30
C VAL A 172 14.67 -8.81 30.73
N THR A 173 14.40 -8.80 32.02
CA THR A 173 13.13 -8.33 32.59
C THR A 173 13.32 -7.50 33.85
N ASP A 174 12.49 -6.47 34.00
CA ASP A 174 12.39 -5.58 35.16
C ASP A 174 11.70 -6.24 36.38
N ARG A 175 11.27 -7.50 36.21
CA ARG A 175 10.53 -8.25 37.22
C ARG A 175 11.38 -9.34 37.85
N ASP A 176 10.98 -9.75 39.06
CA ASP A 176 11.53 -10.92 39.79
C ASP A 176 11.12 -12.26 39.20
N GLN A 177 10.24 -12.25 38.15
CA GLN A 177 9.67 -13.47 37.57
C GLN A 177 9.26 -13.28 36.11
N LEU A 178 9.33 -14.37 35.33
CA LEU A 178 8.78 -14.46 34.01
C LEU A 178 7.26 -14.67 34.02
N LEU A 179 6.58 -14.27 32.93
CA LEU A 179 5.16 -14.54 32.70
C LEU A 179 4.26 -14.10 33.87
N PRO A 180 4.33 -12.81 34.30
CA PRO A 180 3.64 -12.35 35.52
C PRO A 180 2.12 -12.52 35.44
N GLY A 181 1.51 -12.59 34.25
CA GLY A 181 0.08 -12.84 34.05
C GLY A 181 -0.35 -14.32 34.15
N HIS A 182 0.58 -15.25 34.40
CA HIS A 182 0.30 -16.69 34.40
C HIS A 182 0.52 -17.34 35.76
N ASN A 183 -0.11 -18.53 35.98
CA ASN A 183 0.00 -19.26 37.23
C ASN A 183 1.39 -19.87 37.42
N THR A 184 1.75 -20.20 38.66
CA THR A 184 3.06 -20.74 39.05
C THR A 184 3.45 -22.01 38.31
N ARG A 185 2.47 -22.86 37.91
CA ARG A 185 2.74 -24.06 37.11
C ARG A 185 3.30 -23.73 35.75
N VAL A 186 2.68 -22.77 35.02
CA VAL A 186 3.12 -22.32 33.72
C VAL A 186 4.52 -21.70 33.81
N ARG A 187 4.77 -20.86 34.82
CA ARG A 187 6.09 -20.25 35.02
C ARG A 187 7.18 -21.32 35.20
N ARG A 188 6.98 -22.31 36.10
CA ARG A 188 7.92 -23.43 36.30
C ARG A 188 8.17 -24.24 35.01
N MET A 189 7.13 -24.47 34.21
CA MET A 189 7.28 -25.16 32.92
C MET A 189 8.22 -24.36 31.98
N PHE A 190 8.00 -23.08 31.84
CA PHE A 190 8.83 -22.24 30.96
C PHE A 190 10.24 -22.04 31.51
N THR A 191 10.43 -21.86 32.79
CA THR A 191 11.79 -21.84 33.41
C THR A 191 12.58 -23.06 33.01
N ARG A 192 12.00 -24.27 33.19
CA ARG A 192 12.64 -25.52 32.79
C ARG A 192 12.93 -25.61 31.29
N ILE A 193 11.99 -25.15 30.43
CA ILE A 193 12.17 -25.17 28.97
C ILE A 193 13.31 -24.22 28.55
N LEU A 194 13.40 -23.03 29.14
CA LEU A 194 14.46 -22.06 28.88
C LEU A 194 15.82 -22.57 29.32
N GLU A 195 15.90 -23.18 30.53
CA GLU A 195 17.11 -23.85 31.04
C GLU A 195 17.58 -24.96 30.08
N GLN A 196 16.68 -25.82 29.62
CA GLN A 196 16.99 -26.90 28.67
C GLN A 196 17.49 -26.39 27.32
N ARG A 197 17.09 -25.18 26.94
CA ARG A 197 17.49 -24.50 25.71
C ARG A 197 18.73 -23.63 25.86
N ALA A 198 19.28 -23.54 27.09
CA ALA A 198 20.40 -22.65 27.46
C ALA A 198 20.09 -21.15 27.14
N ILE A 199 18.83 -20.75 27.28
CA ILE A 199 18.41 -19.35 27.19
C ILE A 199 18.55 -18.76 28.60
N GLN A 200 19.40 -17.73 28.72
CA GLN A 200 19.64 -17.04 29.97
C GLN A 200 18.47 -16.10 30.32
N VAL A 201 18.09 -16.02 31.59
CA VAL A 201 17.11 -15.04 32.06
C VAL A 201 17.76 -14.14 33.09
N ILE A 202 17.65 -12.83 32.87
CA ILE A 202 18.20 -11.78 33.76
C ILE A 202 17.00 -11.09 34.40
N TYR A 203 16.83 -11.27 35.69
CA TYR A 203 15.72 -10.69 36.47
C TYR A 203 16.11 -9.36 37.09
N ASP A 204 15.13 -8.61 37.58
CA ASP A 204 15.27 -7.34 38.28
C ASP A 204 16.18 -6.33 37.56
N CYS A 205 16.16 -6.36 36.23
CA CYS A 205 16.97 -5.52 35.38
C CYS A 205 16.07 -4.64 34.48
N ALA A 206 15.89 -3.39 34.88
CA ALA A 206 15.18 -2.39 34.09
C ALA A 206 16.15 -1.79 33.06
N VAL A 207 16.00 -2.22 31.79
CA VAL A 207 16.82 -1.70 30.69
C VAL A 207 16.32 -0.32 30.30
N THR A 208 17.22 0.67 30.28
CA THR A 208 16.93 2.07 29.94
C THR A 208 17.44 2.47 28.56
N GLY A 209 18.33 1.67 27.95
CA GLY A 209 18.87 1.95 26.62
C GLY A 209 19.75 0.79 26.12
N PHE A 210 20.16 0.90 24.88
CA PHE A 210 21.16 0.05 24.23
C PHE A 210 22.09 0.94 23.43
N ASP A 211 23.37 0.87 23.68
CA ASP A 211 24.37 1.71 23.03
C ASP A 211 25.69 0.95 22.95
N ASP A 212 26.35 1.00 21.79
CA ASP A 212 27.65 0.39 21.50
C ASP A 212 27.77 -1.08 21.98
N GLY A 213 26.73 -1.91 21.68
CA GLY A 213 26.71 -3.31 22.05
C GLY A 213 26.47 -3.58 23.54
N LEU A 214 26.04 -2.60 24.32
CA LEU A 214 25.80 -2.69 25.76
C LEU A 214 24.36 -2.28 26.12
N LEU A 215 23.64 -3.14 26.83
CA LEU A 215 22.37 -2.78 27.46
C LEU A 215 22.66 -1.91 28.69
N GLN A 216 22.02 -0.76 28.75
CA GLN A 216 22.12 0.19 29.86
C GLN A 216 20.97 -0.05 30.85
N GLY A 217 21.26 0.04 32.12
CA GLY A 217 20.28 -0.14 33.21
C GLY A 217 20.49 -1.45 33.96
N GLY A 218 20.13 -1.48 35.24
CA GLY A 218 20.36 -2.63 36.12
C GLY A 218 21.74 -2.68 36.77
N PRO A 219 22.11 -3.79 37.43
CA PRO A 219 23.31 -3.88 38.26
C PRO A 219 24.64 -3.99 37.50
N GLY A 220 24.65 -3.93 36.18
CA GLY A 220 25.85 -3.98 35.33
C GLY A 220 25.51 -3.90 33.83
N ALA A 221 26.51 -3.54 33.02
CA ALA A 221 26.39 -3.55 31.56
C ALA A 221 26.32 -4.99 31.04
N ILE A 222 25.31 -5.28 30.23
CA ILE A 222 25.10 -6.60 29.59
C ILE A 222 25.52 -6.44 28.13
N ALA A 223 26.56 -7.17 27.72
CA ALA A 223 27.00 -7.18 26.34
C ALA A 223 26.00 -7.93 25.45
N SER A 224 25.66 -7.36 24.30
CA SER A 224 24.77 -7.98 23.31
C SER A 224 25.05 -7.38 21.93
N ASP A 225 25.02 -8.22 20.90
CA ASP A 225 25.21 -7.77 19.52
C ASP A 225 23.94 -7.14 18.95
N ALA A 226 22.77 -7.50 19.51
CA ALA A 226 21.49 -6.92 19.13
C ALA A 226 20.48 -6.96 20.29
N ALA A 227 19.51 -6.06 20.26
CA ALA A 227 18.44 -5.96 21.24
C ALA A 227 17.04 -5.95 20.59
N ILE A 228 16.13 -6.82 21.07
CA ILE A 228 14.74 -6.86 20.66
C ILE A 228 13.85 -6.39 21.82
N TRP A 229 13.12 -5.30 21.59
CA TRP A 229 12.23 -4.72 22.58
C TRP A 229 10.83 -5.32 22.47
N VAL A 230 10.41 -6.01 23.53
CA VAL A 230 9.08 -6.61 23.72
C VAL A 230 8.43 -6.01 24.98
N THR A 231 8.68 -4.73 25.21
CA THR A 231 8.26 -3.97 26.39
C THR A 231 6.81 -3.47 26.30
N HIS A 232 6.40 -2.71 27.32
CA HIS A 232 5.03 -2.20 27.46
C HIS A 232 4.54 -1.42 26.25
N ALA A 233 3.25 -1.54 25.97
CA ALA A 233 2.55 -0.82 24.93
C ALA A 233 2.48 0.68 25.24
N SER A 234 2.85 1.53 24.28
CA SER A 234 2.67 2.98 24.30
C SER A 234 1.67 3.40 23.22
N PRO A 235 0.83 4.42 23.46
CA PRO A 235 -0.06 4.96 22.45
C PRO A 235 0.70 5.73 21.36
N ALA A 236 0.02 6.11 20.29
CA ALA A 236 0.57 7.03 19.29
C ALA A 236 0.64 8.45 19.87
N GLY A 237 1.79 9.14 19.71
CA GLY A 237 2.01 10.46 20.32
C GLY A 237 1.02 11.53 19.88
N TRP A 238 0.56 11.48 18.62
CA TRP A 238 -0.42 12.43 18.08
C TRP A 238 -1.80 12.41 18.76
N LEU A 239 -2.08 11.40 19.62
CA LEU A 239 -3.34 11.36 20.40
C LEU A 239 -3.41 12.48 21.43
N GLU A 240 -2.28 12.97 21.94
CA GLU A 240 -2.25 14.07 22.91
C GLU A 240 -2.89 15.35 22.35
N ASP A 241 -2.73 15.58 21.04
CA ASP A 241 -3.25 16.75 20.33
C ASP A 241 -4.60 16.48 19.63
N SER A 242 -5.23 15.32 19.86
CA SER A 242 -6.43 14.90 19.13
C SER A 242 -7.75 15.51 19.63
N GLY A 243 -7.76 16.15 20.79
CA GLY A 243 -8.99 16.58 21.47
C GLY A 243 -9.74 15.45 22.19
N LEU A 244 -9.27 14.20 22.11
CA LEU A 244 -9.88 13.06 22.78
C LEU A 244 -9.47 13.01 24.26
N GLU A 245 -10.39 12.59 25.12
CA GLU A 245 -10.03 12.23 26.50
C GLU A 245 -9.22 10.94 26.54
N LEU A 246 -8.05 10.97 27.19
CA LEU A 246 -7.09 9.88 27.30
C LEU A 246 -7.02 9.38 28.77
N ASP A 247 -6.65 8.12 28.95
CA ASP A 247 -6.32 7.59 30.28
C ASP A 247 -4.95 8.10 30.76
N SER A 248 -4.58 7.78 32.00
CA SER A 248 -3.28 8.18 32.60
C SER A 248 -2.05 7.64 31.84
N ASN A 249 -2.21 6.75 30.89
CA ASN A 249 -1.16 6.18 30.06
C ASN A 249 -1.22 6.67 28.61
N GLY A 250 -2.10 7.62 28.29
CA GLY A 250 -2.25 8.22 26.97
C GLY A 250 -3.12 7.40 25.99
N PHE A 251 -3.82 6.36 26.42
CA PHE A 251 -4.73 5.60 25.58
C PHE A 251 -6.14 6.24 25.56
N ILE A 252 -6.89 6.02 24.46
CA ILE A 252 -8.22 6.61 24.29
C ILE A 252 -9.16 6.08 25.39
N ALA A 253 -9.70 6.99 26.21
CA ALA A 253 -10.63 6.67 27.28
C ALA A 253 -12.03 6.36 26.70
N LEU A 254 -12.53 5.15 26.97
CA LEU A 254 -13.78 4.65 26.41
C LEU A 254 -14.78 4.24 27.49
N ASN A 255 -16.05 4.41 27.15
CA ASN A 255 -17.15 3.80 27.89
C ASN A 255 -17.27 2.29 27.56
N PRO A 256 -18.11 1.51 28.29
CA PRO A 256 -18.29 0.09 28.00
C PRO A 256 -18.81 -0.25 26.61
N CYS A 257 -19.35 0.71 25.87
CA CYS A 257 -19.82 0.52 24.51
C CYS A 257 -18.71 0.66 23.45
N LEU A 258 -17.44 0.82 23.87
CA LEU A 258 -16.27 1.08 23.02
C LEU A 258 -16.34 2.45 22.31
N GLN A 259 -17.08 3.39 22.84
CA GLN A 259 -17.23 4.76 22.39
C GLN A 259 -16.38 5.69 23.26
N SER A 260 -15.77 6.71 22.69
CA SER A 260 -15.05 7.74 23.43
C SER A 260 -15.96 8.40 24.48
N ILE A 261 -15.39 8.72 25.65
CA ILE A 261 -16.14 9.42 26.70
C ILE A 261 -16.28 10.91 26.41
N SER A 262 -15.41 11.49 25.59
CA SER A 262 -15.46 12.89 25.17
C SER A 262 -16.23 13.12 23.87
N HIS A 263 -16.18 12.19 22.89
CA HIS A 263 -16.76 12.40 21.56
C HIS A 263 -17.64 11.21 21.14
N ALA A 264 -18.93 11.46 20.96
CA ALA A 264 -19.93 10.43 20.64
C ALA A 264 -19.78 9.81 19.24
N ASN A 265 -19.08 10.46 18.34
CA ASN A 265 -18.76 9.99 16.98
C ASN A 265 -17.41 9.27 16.86
N VAL A 266 -16.70 9.06 17.98
CA VAL A 266 -15.42 8.37 18.01
C VAL A 266 -15.54 7.05 18.76
N PHE A 267 -15.11 5.97 18.15
CA PHE A 267 -15.03 4.63 18.72
C PHE A 267 -13.60 4.10 18.63
N ALA A 268 -13.20 3.21 19.53
CA ALA A 268 -11.91 2.56 19.42
C ALA A 268 -11.96 1.11 19.93
N ALA A 269 -11.01 0.30 19.48
CA ALA A 269 -10.81 -1.08 19.91
C ALA A 269 -9.33 -1.50 19.82
N GLY A 270 -9.00 -2.64 20.41
CA GLY A 270 -7.64 -3.18 20.44
C GLY A 270 -6.76 -2.47 21.46
N ASP A 271 -5.45 -2.49 21.20
CA ASP A 271 -4.47 -2.03 22.17
C ASP A 271 -4.55 -0.51 22.44
N ILE A 272 -5.08 0.28 21.50
CA ILE A 272 -5.27 1.73 21.68
C ILE A 272 -6.39 2.10 22.63
N ALA A 273 -7.33 1.16 22.88
CA ALA A 273 -8.54 1.38 23.65
C ALA A 273 -8.31 1.17 25.16
N ALA A 274 -8.79 2.10 26.01
CA ALA A 274 -8.82 2.00 27.46
C ALA A 274 -10.25 2.11 27.96
N VAL A 275 -10.84 0.97 28.40
CA VAL A 275 -12.18 0.95 29.03
C VAL A 275 -12.00 1.00 30.53
N SER A 276 -12.27 2.13 31.17
CA SER A 276 -11.99 2.39 32.60
C SER A 276 -12.69 1.40 33.53
N GLU A 277 -13.92 1.01 33.24
CA GLU A 277 -14.68 0.04 34.04
C GLU A 277 -14.14 -1.39 33.95
N PHE A 278 -13.36 -1.70 32.91
CA PHE A 278 -12.85 -3.04 32.63
C PHE A 278 -11.38 -3.01 32.24
N PRO A 279 -10.45 -2.59 33.12
CA PRO A 279 -9.03 -2.54 32.77
C PRO A 279 -8.52 -3.95 32.38
N ARG A 280 -7.82 -4.04 31.25
CA ARG A 280 -7.31 -5.29 30.68
C ARG A 280 -5.90 -5.11 30.11
N PRO A 281 -5.10 -6.20 30.13
CA PRO A 281 -3.83 -6.17 29.42
C PRO A 281 -4.02 -5.91 27.91
N LYS A 282 -3.13 -5.16 27.32
CA LYS A 282 -3.08 -4.91 25.87
C LYS A 282 -2.66 -6.18 25.14
N SER A 283 -3.60 -6.93 24.59
CA SER A 283 -3.32 -8.20 23.89
C SER A 283 -4.31 -8.52 22.78
N GLY A 284 -3.85 -9.24 21.76
CA GLY A 284 -4.64 -9.60 20.59
C GLY A 284 -5.95 -10.33 20.91
N VAL A 285 -6.03 -11.11 21.99
CA VAL A 285 -7.26 -11.80 22.42
C VAL A 285 -8.38 -10.81 22.73
N PHE A 286 -8.08 -9.70 23.40
CA PHE A 286 -9.08 -8.68 23.70
C PHE A 286 -9.43 -7.87 22.47
N ALA A 287 -8.45 -7.52 21.62
CA ALA A 287 -8.67 -6.82 20.36
C ALA A 287 -9.65 -7.60 19.44
N VAL A 288 -9.41 -8.91 19.27
CA VAL A 288 -10.28 -9.78 18.47
C VAL A 288 -11.70 -9.83 19.02
N ARG A 289 -11.87 -9.90 20.35
CA ARG A 289 -13.18 -9.99 20.99
C ARG A 289 -13.97 -8.68 20.97
N GLN A 290 -13.31 -7.54 20.94
CA GLN A 290 -13.94 -6.24 20.77
C GLN A 290 -14.49 -6.01 19.37
N GLY A 291 -13.95 -6.68 18.35
CA GLY A 291 -14.26 -6.40 16.95
C GLY A 291 -15.73 -6.51 16.57
N LEU A 292 -16.41 -7.59 16.97
CA LEU A 292 -17.85 -7.76 16.65
C LEU A 292 -18.78 -6.85 17.48
N PRO A 293 -18.59 -6.65 18.80
CA PRO A 293 -19.32 -5.64 19.58
C PRO A 293 -19.15 -4.23 19.01
N LEU A 294 -17.92 -3.84 18.64
CA LEU A 294 -17.63 -2.57 18.00
C LEU A 294 -18.44 -2.39 16.70
N ALA A 295 -18.34 -3.36 15.79
CA ALA A 295 -19.06 -3.30 14.51
C ALA A 295 -20.59 -3.16 14.70
N ARG A 296 -21.14 -3.85 15.71
CA ARG A 296 -22.56 -3.74 16.06
C ARG A 296 -22.91 -2.37 16.64
N ASN A 297 -22.06 -1.79 17.48
CA ASN A 297 -22.29 -0.48 18.07
C ASN A 297 -22.13 0.65 17.04
N LEU A 298 -21.18 0.56 16.12
CA LEU A 298 -21.10 1.49 15.00
C LEU A 298 -22.41 1.51 14.19
N LYS A 299 -22.97 0.34 13.86
CA LYS A 299 -24.26 0.24 13.16
C LYS A 299 -25.43 0.78 13.96
N ARG A 300 -25.40 0.59 15.29
CA ARG A 300 -26.42 1.17 16.19
C ARG A 300 -26.36 2.68 16.22
N GLN A 301 -25.14 3.23 16.31
CA GLN A 301 -24.91 4.68 16.25
C GLN A 301 -25.46 5.27 14.95
N LEU A 302 -25.13 4.68 13.80
CA LEU A 302 -25.62 5.12 12.49
C LEU A 302 -27.15 5.06 12.34
N ARG A 303 -27.81 4.20 13.11
CA ARG A 303 -29.28 4.05 13.11
C ARG A 303 -29.97 4.81 14.23
N GLY A 304 -29.24 5.61 15.01
CA GLY A 304 -29.79 6.29 16.19
C GLY A 304 -30.29 5.35 17.30
N GLN A 305 -29.76 4.11 17.36
CA GLN A 305 -30.19 3.09 18.32
C GLN A 305 -29.30 3.11 19.56
N LYS A 306 -29.88 2.75 20.73
CA LYS A 306 -29.12 2.62 21.98
C LYS A 306 -27.94 1.64 21.84
N LEU A 307 -26.73 2.06 22.21
CA LEU A 307 -25.54 1.25 22.23
C LEU A 307 -25.64 0.11 23.25
N LYS A 308 -24.90 -0.98 23.03
CA LYS A 308 -24.84 -2.12 23.93
C LYS A 308 -23.46 -2.23 24.57
N PRO A 309 -23.38 -2.37 25.90
CA PRO A 309 -22.10 -2.53 26.58
C PRO A 309 -21.48 -3.88 26.24
N PHE A 310 -20.14 -3.89 26.17
CA PHE A 310 -19.31 -5.07 26.02
C PHE A 310 -18.62 -5.36 27.35
N ALA A 311 -18.93 -6.49 27.95
CA ALA A 311 -18.25 -6.97 29.15
C ALA A 311 -17.19 -8.05 28.74
N PRO A 312 -15.89 -7.77 28.90
CA PRO A 312 -14.86 -8.72 28.55
C PRO A 312 -14.82 -9.92 29.52
N GLN A 313 -14.41 -11.08 29.04
CA GLN A 313 -14.30 -12.26 29.87
C GLN A 313 -13.23 -12.10 30.97
N LYS A 314 -13.51 -12.63 32.16
CA LYS A 314 -12.56 -12.63 33.29
C LYS A 314 -11.37 -13.57 33.09
N GLN A 315 -11.54 -14.66 32.36
CA GLN A 315 -10.49 -15.66 32.06
C GLN A 315 -10.51 -16.06 30.60
N PHE A 316 -9.36 -16.27 30.03
CA PHE A 316 -9.17 -16.75 28.66
C PHE A 316 -8.15 -17.88 28.61
N LEU A 317 -8.22 -18.70 27.56
CA LEU A 317 -7.21 -19.70 27.26
C LEU A 317 -6.03 -19.00 26.58
N SER A 318 -4.85 -19.11 27.14
CA SER A 318 -3.59 -18.68 26.52
C SER A 318 -2.83 -19.92 26.07
N LEU A 319 -2.39 -19.95 24.82
CA LEU A 319 -1.59 -21.00 24.21
C LEU A 319 -0.24 -20.40 23.82
N ILE A 320 0.80 -20.68 24.61
CA ILE A 320 2.13 -20.11 24.48
C ILE A 320 3.01 -21.15 23.78
N SER A 321 3.54 -20.83 22.60
CA SER A 321 4.37 -21.70 21.77
C SER A 321 5.79 -21.78 22.31
N THR A 322 6.45 -22.92 22.09
CA THR A 322 7.88 -23.11 22.38
C THR A 322 8.77 -23.15 21.12
N GLY A 323 8.21 -22.80 19.97
CA GLY A 323 8.91 -22.73 18.69
C GLY A 323 9.02 -24.07 17.94
N ASP A 324 8.98 -25.22 18.63
CA ASP A 324 9.23 -26.57 18.08
C ASP A 324 7.96 -27.43 17.89
N ARG A 325 6.86 -26.77 17.53
CA ARG A 325 5.52 -27.41 17.43
C ARG A 325 5.06 -28.03 18.75
N PHE A 326 5.41 -27.36 19.83
CA PHE A 326 4.97 -27.67 21.17
C PHE A 326 4.43 -26.40 21.83
N ALA A 327 3.46 -26.49 22.73
CA ALA A 327 2.89 -25.34 23.41
C ALA A 327 2.47 -25.66 24.83
N VAL A 328 2.38 -24.62 25.66
CA VAL A 328 1.82 -24.64 27.00
C VAL A 328 0.48 -23.91 26.99
N ALA A 329 -0.59 -24.62 27.39
CA ALA A 329 -1.92 -24.09 27.58
C ALA A 329 -2.10 -23.61 29.02
N SER A 330 -2.62 -22.38 29.18
CA SER A 330 -2.85 -21.74 30.48
C SER A 330 -4.28 -21.20 30.57
N ARG A 331 -5.03 -21.60 31.60
CA ARG A 331 -6.34 -21.03 31.91
C ARG A 331 -6.61 -21.03 33.41
N GLY A 332 -6.66 -19.85 34.03
CA GLY A 332 -6.80 -19.74 35.48
C GLY A 332 -5.73 -20.53 36.23
N ARG A 333 -6.10 -21.56 36.98
CA ARG A 333 -5.15 -22.44 37.72
C ARG A 333 -4.66 -23.65 36.89
N TRP A 334 -5.23 -23.89 35.70
CA TRP A 334 -4.91 -25.02 34.83
C TRP A 334 -3.71 -24.73 33.96
N ALA A 335 -2.82 -25.72 33.86
CA ALA A 335 -1.68 -25.69 32.94
C ALA A 335 -1.52 -27.09 32.33
N LEU A 336 -1.47 -27.15 31.01
CA LEU A 336 -1.25 -28.36 30.23
C LEU A 336 -0.18 -28.06 29.18
N GLN A 337 0.56 -29.06 28.73
CA GLN A 337 1.59 -28.85 27.68
C GLN A 337 1.62 -30.05 26.74
N GLY A 338 2.09 -29.85 25.54
CA GLY A 338 2.26 -30.90 24.56
C GLY A 338 2.12 -30.44 23.10
N LYS A 339 2.43 -31.36 22.18
CA LYS A 339 2.23 -31.17 20.75
C LYS A 339 0.75 -30.93 20.38
N TRP A 340 -0.17 -31.57 21.12
CA TRP A 340 -1.60 -31.37 20.92
C TRP A 340 -2.05 -29.95 21.30
N CYS A 341 -1.41 -29.30 22.29
CA CYS A 341 -1.67 -27.88 22.60
C CYS A 341 -1.26 -26.97 21.44
N TRP A 342 -0.13 -27.29 20.80
CA TRP A 342 0.31 -26.57 19.62
C TRP A 342 -0.63 -26.81 18.43
N TRP A 343 -1.03 -28.05 18.18
CA TRP A 343 -2.03 -28.35 17.15
C TRP A 343 -3.34 -27.60 17.37
N LEU A 344 -3.82 -27.51 18.61
CA LEU A 344 -5.01 -26.74 18.95
C LEU A 344 -4.80 -25.24 18.66
N LYS A 345 -3.62 -24.69 19.01
CA LYS A 345 -3.24 -23.31 18.70
C LYS A 345 -3.25 -23.07 17.19
N ASP A 346 -2.54 -23.89 16.44
CA ASP A 346 -2.45 -23.80 14.98
C ASP A 346 -3.84 -23.83 14.32
N ARG A 347 -4.72 -24.73 14.76
CA ARG A 347 -6.09 -24.80 14.26
C ARG A 347 -6.89 -23.52 14.55
N ILE A 348 -6.80 -23.01 15.78
CA ILE A 348 -7.50 -21.76 16.17
C ILE A 348 -7.01 -20.58 15.32
N ASP A 349 -5.70 -20.47 15.15
CA ASP A 349 -5.07 -19.37 14.41
C ASP A 349 -5.42 -19.46 12.92
N ARG A 350 -5.32 -20.64 12.29
CA ARG A 350 -5.72 -20.84 10.89
C ARG A 350 -7.22 -20.64 10.67
N ASP A 351 -8.07 -21.09 11.60
CA ASP A 351 -9.52 -20.85 11.54
C ASP A 351 -9.85 -19.35 11.68
N PHE A 352 -9.05 -18.60 12.44
CA PHE A 352 -9.18 -17.15 12.52
C PHE A 352 -8.80 -16.48 11.19
N MET A 353 -7.65 -16.86 10.61
CA MET A 353 -7.18 -16.30 9.34
C MET A 353 -8.17 -16.57 8.20
N ARG A 354 -8.64 -17.81 8.06
CA ARG A 354 -9.65 -18.21 7.05
C ARG A 354 -10.92 -17.37 7.07
N ARG A 355 -11.32 -16.86 8.22
CA ARG A 355 -12.49 -15.95 8.32
C ARG A 355 -12.34 -14.67 7.53
N PHE A 356 -11.12 -14.23 7.25
CA PHE A 356 -10.83 -12.97 6.56
C PHE A 356 -10.17 -13.15 5.20
N SER A 357 -9.58 -14.31 4.92
CA SER A 357 -8.99 -14.65 3.62
C SER A 357 -9.97 -15.39 2.70
N GLU A 358 -10.80 -16.28 3.25
CA GLU A 358 -11.86 -16.94 2.48
C GLU A 358 -13.11 -16.06 2.46
N ILE A 359 -13.17 -15.17 1.46
CA ILE A 359 -14.26 -14.22 1.28
C ILE A 359 -15.31 -14.88 0.37
N PRO A 360 -16.60 -14.98 0.78
CA PRO A 360 -17.66 -15.52 -0.08
C PRO A 360 -17.83 -14.66 -1.34
N GLU A 361 -18.02 -15.29 -2.48
CA GLU A 361 -18.42 -14.58 -3.70
C GLU A 361 -19.80 -13.94 -3.47
N MET A 362 -19.86 -12.61 -3.58
CA MET A 362 -21.14 -11.90 -3.51
C MET A 362 -21.83 -12.03 -4.87
N GLN A 363 -23.07 -12.48 -4.87
CA GLN A 363 -23.95 -12.25 -6.02
C GLN A 363 -24.17 -10.74 -6.17
N PRO A 364 -24.18 -10.21 -7.41
CA PRO A 364 -24.47 -8.80 -7.63
C PRO A 364 -25.80 -8.46 -6.94
N GLN A 365 -25.77 -7.55 -5.98
CA GLN A 365 -27.03 -7.03 -5.41
C GLN A 365 -27.74 -6.30 -6.55
N GLU A 366 -28.97 -6.71 -6.85
CA GLU A 366 -29.87 -5.95 -7.70
C GLU A 366 -29.94 -4.52 -7.13
N LYS A 367 -29.57 -3.55 -7.97
CA LYS A 367 -29.67 -2.13 -7.60
C LYS A 367 -31.11 -1.87 -7.15
N ALA A 368 -31.27 -1.32 -5.94
CA ALA A 368 -32.55 -0.85 -5.45
C ALA A 368 -33.23 -0.02 -6.54
N SER A 369 -34.54 -0.25 -6.70
CA SER A 369 -35.38 0.30 -7.75
C SER A 369 -35.08 1.76 -8.08
N ALA A 370 -34.93 2.06 -9.35
CA ALA A 370 -34.64 3.38 -9.90
C ALA A 370 -35.74 4.45 -9.64
N ASP A 371 -36.85 4.08 -9.02
CA ASP A 371 -38.05 4.89 -8.89
C ASP A 371 -38.01 6.01 -7.83
N LEU A 372 -36.91 6.15 -7.08
CA LEU A 372 -36.77 7.18 -6.04
C LEU A 372 -35.53 8.06 -6.20
N ALA A 373 -34.78 7.92 -7.30
CA ALA A 373 -33.66 8.82 -7.55
C ALA A 373 -34.18 10.18 -8.04
N PRO A 374 -33.69 11.33 -7.50
CA PRO A 374 -34.07 12.63 -8.04
C PRO A 374 -33.73 12.72 -9.52
N MET A 375 -34.58 13.37 -10.31
CA MET A 375 -34.34 13.60 -11.73
C MET A 375 -33.01 14.34 -11.91
N ARG A 376 -32.15 13.81 -12.75
CA ARG A 376 -30.83 14.39 -13.02
C ARG A 376 -30.81 14.97 -14.41
N CYS A 377 -30.50 16.26 -14.48
CA CYS A 377 -30.37 16.97 -15.75
C CYS A 377 -29.02 16.64 -16.39
N GLY A 378 -29.01 16.56 -17.72
CA GLY A 378 -27.79 16.53 -18.53
C GLY A 378 -27.37 17.93 -18.98
N GLY A 379 -26.34 18.00 -19.80
CA GLY A 379 -25.79 19.27 -20.31
C GLY A 379 -25.25 20.15 -19.18
N CYS A 380 -25.48 21.47 -19.30
CA CYS A 380 -25.03 22.43 -18.29
C CYS A 380 -25.64 22.20 -16.89
N GLY A 381 -26.73 21.48 -16.77
CA GLY A 381 -27.33 21.10 -15.48
C GLY A 381 -26.60 20.02 -14.72
N SER A 382 -25.54 19.40 -15.28
CA SER A 382 -24.67 18.42 -14.61
C SER A 382 -23.40 19.05 -14.03
N LYS A 383 -23.26 20.36 -14.02
CA LYS A 383 -22.14 21.07 -13.37
C LYS A 383 -22.23 20.92 -11.85
N VAL A 384 -21.10 20.89 -11.19
CA VAL A 384 -21.00 21.08 -9.74
C VAL A 384 -21.48 22.50 -9.41
N GLY A 385 -22.26 22.67 -8.34
CA GLY A 385 -22.79 23.96 -7.92
C GLY A 385 -21.67 25.00 -7.70
N SER A 386 -21.97 26.29 -8.03
CA SER A 386 -20.97 27.37 -7.95
C SER A 386 -20.39 27.54 -6.55
N GLU A 387 -21.20 27.44 -5.49
CA GLU A 387 -20.77 27.55 -4.10
C GLU A 387 -19.73 26.45 -3.72
N ILE A 388 -19.99 25.20 -4.15
CA ILE A 388 -19.06 24.07 -3.96
C ILE A 388 -17.75 24.35 -4.69
N LEU A 389 -17.82 24.78 -5.94
CA LEU A 389 -16.64 25.05 -6.76
C LEU A 389 -15.80 26.18 -6.16
N GLU A 390 -16.43 27.31 -5.77
CA GLU A 390 -15.76 28.45 -5.12
C GLU A 390 -15.07 28.01 -3.80
N GLN A 391 -15.76 27.24 -2.98
CA GLN A 391 -15.20 26.70 -1.73
C GLN A 391 -13.94 25.85 -2.02
N VAL A 392 -14.02 24.90 -2.97
CA VAL A 392 -12.90 24.01 -3.32
C VAL A 392 -11.73 24.79 -3.89
N LEU A 393 -11.99 25.73 -4.83
CA LEU A 393 -10.93 26.55 -5.42
C LEU A 393 -10.26 27.46 -4.36
N SER A 394 -11.03 27.99 -3.43
CA SER A 394 -10.49 28.77 -2.30
C SER A 394 -9.57 27.91 -1.42
N GLN A 395 -9.99 26.69 -1.08
CA GLN A 395 -9.17 25.75 -0.29
C GLN A 395 -7.87 25.36 -1.04
N ILE A 396 -7.96 25.07 -2.34
CA ILE A 396 -6.80 24.75 -3.19
C ILE A 396 -5.82 25.94 -3.21
N ASN A 397 -6.32 27.14 -3.48
CA ASN A 397 -5.48 28.35 -3.53
C ASN A 397 -4.82 28.65 -2.17
N HIS A 398 -5.51 28.39 -1.05
CA HIS A 398 -4.95 28.58 0.28
C HIS A 398 -3.87 27.54 0.60
N HIS A 399 -4.12 26.28 0.30
CA HIS A 399 -3.21 25.17 0.62
C HIS A 399 -1.95 25.20 -0.25
N TYR A 400 -2.10 25.53 -1.53
CA TYR A 400 -1.01 25.57 -2.52
C TYR A 400 -0.57 26.99 -2.90
N ALA A 401 -0.76 27.98 -2.05
CA ALA A 401 -0.45 29.40 -2.29
C ALA A 401 1.02 29.70 -2.64
N GLY A 402 1.94 28.75 -2.41
CA GLY A 402 3.35 28.85 -2.82
C GLY A 402 3.66 28.19 -4.16
N ALA A 403 2.79 27.37 -4.68
CA ALA A 403 2.95 26.68 -5.96
C ALA A 403 2.33 27.55 -7.07
N GLN A 404 3.13 28.45 -7.58
CA GLN A 404 2.90 29.29 -8.78
C GLN A 404 1.49 29.90 -8.96
N GLN A 405 1.51 31.12 -9.47
CA GLN A 405 0.32 31.89 -9.86
C GLN A 405 -0.65 31.01 -10.64
N SER A 406 -1.64 30.45 -9.95
CA SER A 406 -2.72 29.73 -10.63
C SER A 406 -3.38 30.70 -11.61
N GLY A 407 -3.53 30.32 -12.88
CA GLY A 407 -4.36 31.06 -13.85
C GLY A 407 -5.81 31.23 -13.40
N LEU A 408 -6.15 30.69 -12.21
CA LEU A 408 -7.43 30.75 -11.53
C LEU A 408 -7.66 32.06 -10.75
N GLN A 409 -6.70 32.99 -10.69
CA GLN A 409 -6.89 34.28 -9.97
C GLN A 409 -7.95 35.15 -10.60
N HIS A 410 -8.20 35.01 -11.93
CA HIS A 410 -9.27 35.65 -12.66
C HIS A 410 -10.01 34.57 -13.46
N ALA A 411 -11.21 34.21 -13.01
CA ALA A 411 -12.03 33.19 -13.67
C ALA A 411 -12.63 33.74 -15.00
N ASP A 412 -11.78 33.86 -16.00
CA ASP A 412 -12.22 34.18 -17.35
C ASP A 412 -12.78 32.95 -18.07
N ASP A 413 -13.56 33.18 -19.16
CA ASP A 413 -14.17 32.09 -19.95
C ASP A 413 -13.16 31.20 -20.68
N ALA A 414 -11.90 31.63 -20.82
CA ALA A 414 -10.84 30.94 -21.52
C ALA A 414 -9.45 31.26 -20.94
N ALA A 415 -8.52 30.30 -21.05
CA ALA A 415 -7.13 30.52 -20.70
C ALA A 415 -6.38 31.22 -21.84
N LEU A 416 -5.57 32.24 -21.52
CA LEU A 416 -4.69 32.92 -22.48
C LEU A 416 -3.29 32.29 -22.42
N ILE A 417 -2.88 31.63 -23.51
CA ILE A 417 -1.57 31.01 -23.66
C ILE A 417 -0.75 31.76 -24.70
N LYS A 418 0.39 32.31 -24.26
CA LYS A 418 1.30 33.03 -25.17
C LYS A 418 2.42 32.10 -25.62
N VAL A 419 2.46 31.78 -26.90
CA VAL A 419 3.53 30.95 -27.48
C VAL A 419 4.83 31.78 -27.57
N PRO A 420 5.96 31.30 -27.06
CA PRO A 420 7.25 31.96 -27.17
C PRO A 420 7.71 32.04 -28.64
N PRO A 421 8.45 33.08 -29.04
CA PRO A 421 8.94 33.22 -30.42
C PRO A 421 9.84 32.03 -30.81
N GLY A 422 9.59 31.45 -31.97
CA GLY A 422 10.37 30.34 -32.52
C GLY A 422 10.05 28.98 -31.93
N MET A 423 9.00 28.88 -31.13
CA MET A 423 8.48 27.61 -30.60
C MET A 423 7.10 27.29 -31.17
N GLU A 424 6.75 26.02 -31.17
CA GLU A 424 5.42 25.54 -31.51
C GLU A 424 4.68 25.14 -30.23
N LEU A 425 3.34 25.26 -30.27
CA LEU A 425 2.46 24.77 -29.20
C LEU A 425 2.23 23.28 -29.41
N ILE A 426 2.64 22.48 -28.41
CA ILE A 426 2.36 21.07 -28.34
C ILE A 426 1.20 20.89 -27.38
N GLN A 427 0.18 20.14 -27.80
CA GLN A 427 -1.04 19.95 -27.01
C GLN A 427 -1.49 18.49 -27.02
N SER A 428 -1.85 17.96 -25.88
CA SER A 428 -2.47 16.65 -25.73
C SER A 428 -3.67 16.70 -24.78
N ILE A 429 -4.54 15.70 -24.86
CA ILE A 429 -5.68 15.54 -23.97
C ILE A 429 -5.93 14.07 -23.66
N ASP A 430 -5.98 13.74 -22.37
CA ASP A 430 -6.37 12.44 -21.87
C ASP A 430 -7.49 12.56 -20.84
N HIS A 431 -8.40 11.59 -20.85
CA HIS A 431 -9.51 11.51 -19.91
C HIS A 431 -9.92 10.07 -19.70
N PHE A 432 -10.04 9.65 -18.43
CA PHE A 432 -10.53 8.32 -18.08
C PHE A 432 -11.31 8.29 -16.76
N ARG A 433 -12.08 7.23 -16.58
CA ARG A 433 -12.84 6.99 -15.34
C ARG A 433 -11.94 6.44 -14.27
N SER A 434 -12.26 6.75 -13.01
CA SER A 434 -11.52 6.20 -11.88
C SER A 434 -11.57 4.66 -11.88
N PHE A 435 -10.43 4.07 -11.66
CA PHE A 435 -10.22 2.63 -11.46
C PHE A 435 -9.86 2.30 -10.01
N ILE A 436 -9.70 3.35 -9.17
CA ILE A 436 -9.49 3.29 -7.73
C ILE A 436 -10.48 4.20 -7.02
N ASP A 437 -10.72 3.97 -5.73
CA ASP A 437 -11.72 4.71 -4.96
C ASP A 437 -11.15 5.91 -4.18
N ASP A 438 -9.82 6.11 -4.18
CA ASP A 438 -9.15 7.27 -3.56
C ASP A 438 -9.07 8.45 -4.54
N PRO A 439 -9.82 9.55 -4.32
CA PRO A 439 -9.85 10.66 -5.26
C PRO A 439 -8.51 11.41 -5.38
N TYR A 440 -7.77 11.54 -4.26
CA TYR A 440 -6.49 12.23 -4.26
C TYR A 440 -5.45 11.47 -5.07
N LEU A 441 -5.31 10.17 -4.82
CA LEU A 441 -4.39 9.32 -5.56
C LEU A 441 -4.78 9.22 -7.03
N PHE A 442 -6.09 9.13 -7.32
CA PHE A 442 -6.60 9.15 -8.68
C PHE A 442 -6.26 10.45 -9.41
N GLY A 443 -6.37 11.62 -8.74
CA GLY A 443 -5.98 12.91 -9.28
C GLY A 443 -4.49 12.98 -9.64
N ARG A 444 -3.62 12.48 -8.77
CA ARG A 444 -2.18 12.40 -9.03
C ARG A 444 -1.86 11.53 -10.24
N ILE A 445 -2.46 10.34 -10.31
CA ILE A 445 -2.25 9.42 -11.44
C ILE A 445 -2.80 9.99 -12.74
N ALA A 446 -3.96 10.65 -12.73
CA ALA A 446 -4.56 11.25 -13.92
C ALA A 446 -3.69 12.38 -14.48
N ALA A 447 -3.14 13.23 -13.60
CA ALA A 447 -2.22 14.28 -14.01
C ALA A 447 -0.92 13.71 -14.58
N ASN A 448 -0.32 12.73 -13.88
CA ASN A 448 0.92 12.10 -14.32
C ASN A 448 0.77 11.35 -15.65
N HIS A 449 -0.38 10.72 -15.86
CA HIS A 449 -0.71 10.06 -17.13
C HIS A 449 -0.80 11.07 -18.29
N ALA A 450 -1.56 12.16 -18.13
CA ALA A 450 -1.71 13.17 -19.17
C ALA A 450 -0.41 13.92 -19.48
N LEU A 451 0.47 14.10 -18.48
CA LEU A 451 1.81 14.64 -18.67
C LEU A 451 2.72 13.69 -19.47
N GLY A 452 2.41 12.40 -19.47
CA GLY A 452 3.17 11.36 -20.17
C GLY A 452 3.36 11.63 -21.65
N ASP A 453 2.32 12.10 -22.34
CA ASP A 453 2.38 12.47 -23.77
C ASP A 453 3.40 13.59 -24.04
N MET A 454 3.42 14.61 -23.16
CA MET A 454 4.40 15.70 -23.30
C MET A 454 5.83 15.15 -23.14
N PHE A 455 6.04 14.34 -22.11
CA PHE A 455 7.35 13.75 -21.83
C PHE A 455 7.77 12.78 -22.93
N ALA A 456 6.84 11.99 -23.49
CA ALA A 456 7.14 11.10 -24.62
C ALA A 456 7.67 11.86 -25.86
N MET A 457 7.22 13.10 -26.03
CA MET A 457 7.70 14.00 -27.09
C MET A 457 8.93 14.85 -26.68
N GLY A 458 9.49 14.68 -25.48
CA GLY A 458 10.60 15.47 -24.95
C GLY A 458 10.23 16.90 -24.56
N VAL A 459 8.95 17.18 -24.34
CA VAL A 459 8.40 18.50 -24.07
C VAL A 459 8.13 18.68 -22.58
N GLU A 460 8.58 19.81 -22.02
CA GLU A 460 8.16 20.24 -20.68
C GLU A 460 6.75 20.83 -20.74
N ALA A 461 5.89 20.39 -19.83
CA ALA A 461 4.55 20.92 -19.73
C ALA A 461 4.57 22.37 -19.20
N HIS A 462 3.78 23.25 -19.77
CA HIS A 462 3.64 24.66 -19.38
C HIS A 462 2.36 24.89 -18.59
N SER A 463 1.23 24.38 -19.08
CA SER A 463 -0.07 24.61 -18.47
C SER A 463 -1.02 23.46 -18.75
N ALA A 464 -2.01 23.29 -17.88
CA ALA A 464 -3.05 22.29 -18.03
C ALA A 464 -4.44 22.86 -17.74
N MET A 465 -5.46 22.33 -18.39
CA MET A 465 -6.87 22.51 -18.07
C MET A 465 -7.46 21.17 -17.67
N VAL A 466 -8.28 21.14 -16.62
CA VAL A 466 -8.78 19.90 -15.99
C VAL A 466 -10.27 19.73 -16.26
N ILE A 467 -10.68 18.50 -16.62
CA ILE A 467 -12.07 18.06 -16.58
C ILE A 467 -12.20 17.11 -15.37
N ALA A 468 -12.96 17.51 -14.35
CA ALA A 468 -13.15 16.75 -13.12
C ALA A 468 -14.64 16.43 -12.90
N ASN A 469 -15.01 15.15 -12.90
CA ASN A 469 -16.36 14.72 -12.56
C ASN A 469 -16.34 13.94 -11.24
N VAL A 470 -17.20 14.35 -10.30
CA VAL A 470 -17.40 13.67 -9.01
C VAL A 470 -18.68 12.85 -9.02
N VAL A 471 -18.75 11.87 -8.14
CA VAL A 471 -19.92 10.97 -8.05
C VAL A 471 -21.09 11.74 -7.42
N PHE A 472 -22.30 11.45 -7.91
CA PHE A 472 -23.53 11.95 -7.30
C PHE A 472 -23.60 11.68 -5.79
N ALA A 473 -23.63 12.73 -4.99
CA ALA A 473 -23.67 12.68 -3.54
C ALA A 473 -24.32 13.94 -2.96
N SER A 474 -24.30 14.09 -1.63
CA SER A 474 -24.61 15.38 -1.01
C SER A 474 -23.54 16.42 -1.33
N GLU A 475 -23.91 17.69 -1.31
CA GLU A 475 -23.01 18.82 -1.62
C GLU A 475 -21.69 18.76 -0.82
N ALA A 476 -21.76 18.48 0.50
CA ALA A 476 -20.58 18.36 1.34
C ALA A 476 -19.64 17.21 0.86
N ARG A 477 -20.20 16.09 0.38
CA ARG A 477 -19.41 14.97 -0.12
C ARG A 477 -18.84 15.24 -1.51
N GLN A 478 -19.59 15.93 -2.35
CA GLN A 478 -19.08 16.39 -3.66
C GLN A 478 -17.93 17.38 -3.49
N ALA A 479 -18.07 18.34 -2.56
CA ALA A 479 -17.01 19.28 -2.21
C ALA A 479 -15.75 18.57 -1.73
N GLN A 480 -15.88 17.58 -0.83
CA GLN A 480 -14.75 16.81 -0.31
C GLN A 480 -14.07 15.98 -1.40
N ASP A 481 -14.85 15.24 -2.20
CA ASP A 481 -14.29 14.39 -3.26
C ASP A 481 -13.62 15.24 -4.35
N LEU A 482 -14.21 16.39 -4.71
CA LEU A 482 -13.62 17.32 -5.67
C LEU A 482 -12.34 17.96 -5.12
N TYR A 483 -12.35 18.35 -3.85
CA TYR A 483 -11.15 18.91 -3.20
C TYR A 483 -10.00 17.90 -3.17
N GLN A 484 -10.25 16.65 -2.79
CA GLN A 484 -9.23 15.59 -2.78
C GLN A 484 -8.69 15.33 -4.20
N LEU A 485 -9.58 15.20 -5.17
CA LEU A 485 -9.21 14.98 -6.57
C LEU A 485 -8.33 16.13 -7.11
N MET A 486 -8.77 17.36 -6.93
CA MET A 486 -8.06 18.54 -7.39
C MET A 486 -6.74 18.77 -6.65
N SER A 487 -6.67 18.42 -5.36
CA SER A 487 -5.41 18.46 -4.60
C SER A 487 -4.36 17.56 -5.22
N GLY A 488 -4.73 16.32 -5.56
CA GLY A 488 -3.80 15.39 -6.23
C GLY A 488 -3.36 15.90 -7.60
N VAL A 489 -4.27 16.46 -8.38
CA VAL A 489 -3.93 17.06 -9.68
C VAL A 489 -2.97 18.22 -9.53
N VAL A 490 -3.30 19.19 -8.66
CA VAL A 490 -2.49 20.42 -8.49
C VAL A 490 -1.11 20.13 -7.96
N GLU A 491 -1.00 19.19 -7.03
CA GLU A 491 0.29 18.76 -6.49
C GLU A 491 1.18 18.17 -7.58
N THR A 492 0.65 17.26 -8.39
CA THR A 492 1.41 16.68 -9.51
C THR A 492 1.79 17.72 -10.54
N LEU A 493 0.90 18.66 -10.89
CA LEU A 493 1.22 19.76 -11.79
C LEU A 493 2.33 20.65 -11.21
N ALA A 494 2.30 20.94 -9.91
CA ALA A 494 3.31 21.75 -9.24
C ALA A 494 4.69 21.07 -9.21
N GLU A 495 4.76 19.73 -8.99
CA GLU A 495 5.99 18.95 -9.09
C GLU A 495 6.68 19.08 -10.47
N HIS A 496 5.90 19.46 -11.49
CA HIS A 496 6.34 19.60 -12.88
C HIS A 496 6.36 21.04 -13.37
N ASP A 497 6.28 22.03 -12.49
CA ASP A 497 6.25 23.45 -12.81
C ASP A 497 5.12 23.82 -13.80
N THR A 498 4.03 23.05 -13.81
CA THR A 498 2.92 23.18 -14.76
C THR A 498 1.77 24.00 -14.17
N LEU A 499 1.34 25.04 -14.86
CA LEU A 499 0.28 25.94 -14.39
C LEU A 499 -1.11 25.30 -14.59
N LEU A 500 -1.94 25.28 -13.57
CA LEU A 500 -3.37 25.02 -13.73
C LEU A 500 -4.06 26.28 -14.32
N ALA A 501 -4.42 26.22 -15.59
CA ALA A 501 -4.95 27.38 -16.34
C ALA A 501 -6.48 27.46 -16.33
N GLY A 502 -7.18 26.45 -15.87
CA GLY A 502 -8.65 26.42 -15.85
C GLY A 502 -9.19 25.00 -15.90
N GLY A 503 -10.49 24.87 -16.20
CA GLY A 503 -11.08 23.55 -16.34
C GLY A 503 -12.61 23.55 -16.28
N HIS A 504 -13.17 22.34 -16.10
CA HIS A 504 -14.59 22.11 -15.97
C HIS A 504 -14.86 21.07 -14.88
N SER A 505 -15.84 21.33 -14.05
CA SER A 505 -16.28 20.38 -13.02
C SER A 505 -17.73 19.96 -13.24
N GLY A 506 -17.99 18.66 -13.11
CA GLY A 506 -19.31 18.07 -13.28
C GLY A 506 -19.60 16.98 -12.25
N GLU A 507 -20.84 16.52 -12.24
CA GLU A 507 -21.26 15.36 -11.49
C GLU A 507 -21.68 14.21 -12.40
N GLY A 508 -21.48 12.97 -11.96
CA GLY A 508 -21.83 11.79 -12.76
C GLY A 508 -22.01 10.53 -11.91
N SER A 509 -22.30 9.42 -12.59
CA SER A 509 -22.42 8.12 -11.95
C SER A 509 -21.10 7.51 -11.52
N GLN A 510 -19.99 8.00 -12.06
CA GLN A 510 -18.63 7.56 -11.79
C GLN A 510 -17.71 8.77 -11.76
N MET A 511 -16.71 8.72 -10.88
CA MET A 511 -15.63 9.72 -10.90
C MET A 511 -14.81 9.58 -12.16
N SER A 512 -14.42 10.70 -12.76
CA SER A 512 -13.49 10.74 -13.88
C SER A 512 -12.66 12.01 -13.84
N CYS A 513 -11.46 11.93 -14.38
CA CYS A 513 -10.57 13.06 -14.49
C CYS A 513 -9.84 13.01 -15.84
N GLY A 514 -9.58 14.17 -16.38
CA GLY A 514 -8.75 14.31 -17.58
C GLY A 514 -8.14 15.69 -17.64
N LEU A 515 -7.04 15.78 -18.36
CA LEU A 515 -6.33 17.04 -18.53
C LEU A 515 -6.06 17.28 -20.02
N ASN A 516 -6.26 18.52 -20.42
CA ASN A 516 -5.64 19.06 -21.62
C ASN A 516 -4.32 19.71 -21.18
N VAL A 517 -3.20 19.21 -21.70
CA VAL A 517 -1.86 19.68 -21.34
C VAL A 517 -1.25 20.41 -22.54
N ASN A 518 -0.58 21.53 -22.26
CA ASN A 518 0.09 22.37 -23.24
C ASN A 518 1.57 22.51 -22.87
N GLY A 519 2.43 22.45 -23.87
CA GLY A 519 3.87 22.69 -23.75
C GLY A 519 4.40 23.43 -24.99
N PHE A 520 5.64 23.84 -24.94
CA PHE A 520 6.31 24.50 -26.03
C PHE A 520 7.62 23.81 -26.36
N ALA A 521 7.90 23.61 -27.62
CA ALA A 521 9.17 23.09 -28.09
C ALA A 521 9.55 23.65 -29.46
N ARG A 522 10.82 23.58 -29.81
CA ARG A 522 11.25 23.74 -31.18
C ARG A 522 11.07 22.43 -31.93
N PRO A 523 10.67 22.45 -33.23
CA PRO A 523 10.44 21.22 -33.99
C PRO A 523 11.59 20.22 -33.98
N GLU A 524 12.82 20.73 -33.99
CA GLU A 524 14.06 19.95 -33.98
C GLU A 524 14.39 19.28 -32.61
N GLU A 525 13.74 19.71 -31.54
CA GLU A 525 13.93 19.18 -30.19
C GLU A 525 12.94 18.04 -29.85
N LEU A 526 11.94 17.80 -30.71
CA LEU A 526 10.88 16.85 -30.51
C LEU A 526 11.38 15.40 -30.68
N MET A 527 11.06 14.54 -29.70
CA MET A 527 11.09 13.10 -29.90
C MET A 527 9.78 12.66 -30.56
N LEU A 528 9.88 11.88 -31.63
CA LEU A 528 8.72 11.43 -32.40
C LEU A 528 8.59 9.91 -32.33
N LYS A 529 7.43 9.37 -32.70
CA LYS A 529 7.24 7.92 -32.91
C LYS A 529 8.04 7.40 -34.10
N ALA A 530 8.29 8.24 -35.12
CA ALA A 530 9.10 7.95 -36.29
C ALA A 530 10.58 8.20 -36.00
N GLY A 531 11.47 7.41 -36.64
CA GLY A 531 12.92 7.64 -36.57
C GLY A 531 13.73 6.43 -36.08
N MET A 532 13.07 5.31 -35.75
CA MET A 532 13.76 4.06 -35.40
C MET A 532 14.68 3.62 -36.55
N ARG A 533 15.85 3.08 -36.22
CA ARG A 533 16.85 2.62 -37.20
C ARG A 533 17.14 1.13 -37.00
N PRO A 534 17.27 0.35 -38.07
CA PRO A 534 17.72 -1.03 -37.95
C PRO A 534 19.03 -1.12 -37.16
N GLY A 535 19.06 -2.02 -36.17
CA GLY A 535 20.15 -2.17 -35.21
C GLY A 535 19.93 -1.48 -33.88
N ASP A 536 19.02 -0.52 -33.75
CA ASP A 536 18.66 0.11 -32.47
C ASP A 536 18.09 -0.91 -31.48
N LEU A 537 18.28 -0.64 -30.18
CA LEU A 537 17.70 -1.37 -29.08
C LEU A 537 16.47 -0.62 -28.54
N LEU A 538 15.48 -1.40 -28.09
CA LEU A 538 14.23 -0.86 -27.53
C LEU A 538 14.29 -0.91 -26.01
N ILE A 539 14.13 0.24 -25.36
CA ILE A 539 14.04 0.37 -23.89
C ILE A 539 12.60 0.67 -23.50
N LEU A 540 12.11 -0.05 -22.49
CA LEU A 540 10.85 0.24 -21.79
C LEU A 540 11.16 0.64 -20.35
N THR A 541 10.62 1.78 -19.90
CA THR A 541 11.01 2.39 -18.62
C THR A 541 10.20 1.93 -17.40
N LYS A 542 8.99 1.37 -17.60
CA LYS A 542 8.12 0.87 -16.52
C LYS A 542 7.57 -0.51 -16.85
N PRO A 543 7.11 -1.30 -15.85
CA PRO A 543 6.51 -2.61 -16.05
C PRO A 543 5.18 -2.57 -16.81
N LEU A 544 4.80 -3.73 -17.36
CA LEU A 544 3.52 -3.98 -18.02
C LEU A 544 2.59 -4.81 -17.13
N GLY A 545 1.28 -4.75 -17.42
CA GLY A 545 0.28 -5.60 -16.79
C GLY A 545 -0.74 -4.85 -15.93
N SER A 546 -0.76 -3.50 -15.97
CA SER A 546 -1.71 -2.72 -15.18
C SER A 546 -3.17 -3.01 -15.52
N GLY A 547 -3.50 -3.25 -16.79
CA GLY A 547 -4.87 -3.58 -17.22
C GLY A 547 -5.35 -4.91 -16.64
N VAL A 548 -4.54 -5.96 -16.73
CA VAL A 548 -4.82 -7.28 -16.11
C VAL A 548 -4.95 -7.15 -14.61
N LEU A 549 -4.05 -6.41 -13.97
CA LEU A 549 -4.02 -6.27 -12.52
C LEU A 549 -5.28 -5.58 -11.99
N PHE A 550 -5.69 -4.44 -12.58
CA PHE A 550 -6.90 -3.74 -12.15
C PHE A 550 -8.18 -4.46 -12.57
N ALA A 551 -8.17 -5.22 -13.67
CA ALA A 551 -9.27 -6.13 -13.98
C ALA A 551 -9.44 -7.25 -12.94
N ALA A 552 -8.32 -7.75 -12.41
CA ALA A 552 -8.31 -8.72 -11.31
C ALA A 552 -8.75 -8.07 -9.98
N GLU A 553 -8.30 -6.85 -9.73
CA GLU A 553 -8.69 -6.08 -8.55
C GLU A 553 -10.21 -5.88 -8.50
N MET A 554 -10.82 -5.43 -9.60
CA MET A 554 -12.27 -5.27 -9.72
C MET A 554 -13.06 -6.57 -9.47
N ARG A 555 -12.43 -7.73 -9.69
CA ARG A 555 -13.00 -9.07 -9.42
C ARG A 555 -12.62 -9.61 -8.04
N GLY A 556 -11.90 -8.85 -7.22
CA GLY A 556 -11.40 -9.27 -5.89
C GLY A 556 -10.38 -10.41 -5.95
N LYS A 557 -9.63 -10.52 -7.06
CA LYS A 557 -8.63 -11.58 -7.29
C LYS A 557 -7.18 -11.08 -7.19
N ALA A 558 -6.95 -9.75 -7.18
CA ALA A 558 -5.61 -9.18 -7.00
C ALA A 558 -5.24 -9.11 -5.51
N ARG A 559 -3.96 -9.33 -5.22
CA ARG A 559 -3.41 -9.09 -3.88
C ARG A 559 -3.15 -7.58 -3.71
N GLY A 560 -3.40 -7.06 -2.50
CA GLY A 560 -3.18 -5.64 -2.19
C GLY A 560 -1.75 -5.18 -2.48
N ALA A 561 -0.74 -5.99 -2.16
CA ALA A 561 0.66 -5.66 -2.45
C ALA A 561 0.96 -5.49 -3.95
N TRP A 562 0.31 -6.27 -4.82
CA TRP A 562 0.49 -6.12 -6.27
C TRP A 562 -0.13 -4.81 -6.78
N VAL A 563 -1.33 -4.49 -6.25
CA VAL A 563 -2.03 -3.25 -6.57
C VAL A 563 -1.22 -2.05 -6.09
N ASP A 564 -0.71 -2.11 -4.88
CA ASP A 564 0.11 -1.07 -4.27
C ASP A 564 1.37 -0.79 -5.09
N THR A 565 2.15 -1.82 -5.43
CA THR A 565 3.33 -1.69 -6.31
C THR A 565 2.98 -1.03 -7.66
N ALA A 566 1.82 -1.37 -8.25
CA ALA A 566 1.41 -0.75 -9.51
C ALA A 566 1.03 0.72 -9.32
N LEU A 567 0.33 1.06 -8.25
CA LEU A 567 -0.01 2.45 -7.93
C LEU A 567 1.23 3.30 -7.68
N GLU A 568 2.22 2.78 -6.94
CA GLU A 568 3.51 3.44 -6.74
C GLU A 568 4.20 3.73 -8.09
N GLN A 569 4.25 2.75 -8.99
CA GLN A 569 4.85 2.92 -10.33
C GLN A 569 4.06 3.90 -11.20
N MET A 570 2.73 3.99 -11.06
CA MET A 570 1.92 4.98 -11.77
C MET A 570 2.19 6.41 -11.29
N LEU A 571 2.63 6.60 -10.04
CA LEU A 571 3.03 7.89 -9.49
C LEU A 571 4.44 8.32 -9.94
N VAL A 572 5.28 7.40 -10.37
CA VAL A 572 6.61 7.75 -10.90
C VAL A 572 6.42 8.55 -12.20
N SER A 573 6.89 9.80 -12.21
CA SER A 573 6.84 10.65 -13.40
C SER A 573 7.76 10.12 -14.50
N SER A 574 7.36 10.30 -15.76
CA SER A 574 8.21 10.02 -16.92
C SER A 574 9.16 11.17 -17.29
N ARG A 575 9.14 12.32 -16.58
CA ARG A 575 9.94 13.52 -16.88
C ARG A 575 11.44 13.24 -16.91
N LEU A 576 11.97 12.61 -15.86
CA LEU A 576 13.41 12.33 -15.79
C LEU A 576 13.83 11.25 -16.80
N ALA A 577 12.97 10.25 -17.04
CA ALA A 577 13.22 9.26 -18.09
C ALA A 577 13.29 9.91 -19.48
N ALA A 578 12.35 10.80 -19.79
CA ALA A 578 12.34 11.54 -21.07
C ALA A 578 13.62 12.35 -21.29
N ARG A 579 14.05 13.09 -20.26
CA ARG A 579 15.32 13.85 -20.30
C ARG A 579 16.54 12.95 -20.51
N CYS A 580 16.56 11.80 -19.84
CA CYS A 580 17.63 10.82 -20.00
C CYS A 580 17.65 10.23 -21.42
N LEU A 581 16.49 9.85 -21.95
CA LEU A 581 16.34 9.33 -23.31
C LEU A 581 16.75 10.36 -24.36
N GLN A 582 16.36 11.62 -24.19
CA GLN A 582 16.73 12.73 -25.07
C GLN A 582 18.25 13.00 -25.03
N ALA A 583 18.84 13.01 -23.83
CA ALA A 583 20.28 13.17 -23.65
C ALA A 583 21.11 12.01 -24.26
N CYS A 584 20.54 10.80 -24.30
CA CYS A 584 21.12 9.63 -24.96
C CYS A 584 20.79 9.53 -26.47
N GLU A 585 20.22 10.58 -27.06
CA GLU A 585 19.88 10.69 -28.48
C GLU A 585 18.92 9.57 -28.94
N ALA A 586 17.82 9.35 -28.21
CA ALA A 586 16.78 8.41 -28.62
C ALA A 586 16.28 8.73 -30.03
N SER A 587 16.29 7.75 -30.91
CA SER A 587 15.91 7.91 -32.33
C SER A 587 14.40 7.99 -32.51
N ALA A 588 13.61 7.39 -31.60
CA ALA A 588 12.16 7.46 -31.52
C ALA A 588 11.68 7.22 -30.11
N CYS A 589 10.52 7.79 -29.75
CA CYS A 589 9.92 7.62 -28.44
C CYS A 589 8.38 7.70 -28.50
N THR A 590 7.71 6.95 -27.61
CA THR A 590 6.29 7.05 -27.29
C THR A 590 6.07 6.61 -25.85
N ASP A 591 4.96 6.97 -25.24
CA ASP A 591 4.49 6.32 -24.01
C ASP A 591 3.68 5.05 -24.34
N VAL A 592 3.61 4.11 -23.40
CA VAL A 592 2.85 2.87 -23.58
C VAL A 592 1.57 2.96 -22.76
N THR A 593 0.44 3.08 -23.44
CA THR A 593 -0.88 3.31 -22.83
C THR A 593 -1.94 2.34 -23.35
N GLY A 594 -3.10 2.81 -23.78
CA GLY A 594 -4.29 2.03 -24.06
C GLY A 594 -4.15 0.91 -25.10
N PHE A 595 -3.26 1.07 -26.07
CA PHE A 595 -3.04 0.06 -27.13
C PHE A 595 -2.09 -1.07 -26.73
N GLY A 596 -1.51 -0.99 -25.52
CA GLY A 596 -0.53 -1.95 -25.04
C GLY A 596 0.81 -1.87 -25.78
N LEU A 597 1.80 -2.62 -25.32
CA LEU A 597 3.15 -2.60 -25.92
C LEU A 597 3.11 -2.91 -27.43
N ALA A 598 2.38 -3.95 -27.81
CA ALA A 598 2.32 -4.39 -29.21
C ALA A 598 1.73 -3.32 -30.14
N GLY A 599 0.70 -2.59 -29.68
CA GLY A 599 0.08 -1.52 -30.45
C GLY A 599 1.04 -0.36 -30.68
N HIS A 600 1.70 0.10 -29.63
CA HIS A 600 2.65 1.22 -29.73
C HIS A 600 3.90 0.86 -30.53
N LEU A 601 4.44 -0.37 -30.38
CA LEU A 601 5.53 -0.86 -31.23
C LEU A 601 5.12 -0.92 -32.69
N PHE A 602 3.91 -1.35 -32.97
CA PHE A 602 3.38 -1.39 -34.35
C PHE A 602 3.28 0.01 -34.97
N GLU A 603 2.82 1.00 -34.19
CA GLU A 603 2.77 2.39 -34.65
C GLU A 603 4.16 2.94 -34.94
N MET A 604 5.13 2.75 -34.01
CA MET A 604 6.50 3.23 -34.17
C MET A 604 7.20 2.57 -35.38
N ALA A 605 7.04 1.25 -35.53
CA ALA A 605 7.66 0.50 -36.60
C ALA A 605 7.14 0.93 -37.99
N ARG A 606 5.81 1.14 -38.10
CA ARG A 606 5.22 1.64 -39.32
C ARG A 606 5.63 3.08 -39.63
N ALA A 607 5.69 3.96 -38.65
CA ALA A 607 6.12 5.33 -38.78
C ALA A 607 7.60 5.44 -39.19
N SER A 608 8.39 4.40 -38.89
CA SER A 608 9.83 4.35 -39.19
C SER A 608 10.19 3.46 -40.39
N ASP A 609 9.20 2.85 -41.04
CA ASP A 609 9.38 1.89 -42.15
C ASP A 609 10.38 0.74 -41.81
N CYS A 610 10.26 0.20 -40.62
CA CYS A 610 11.11 -0.87 -40.10
C CYS A 610 10.28 -1.98 -39.47
N ALA A 611 10.95 -3.01 -38.96
CA ALA A 611 10.35 -4.07 -38.13
C ALA A 611 11.06 -4.17 -36.79
N VAL A 612 10.44 -4.86 -35.84
CA VAL A 612 10.99 -5.02 -34.49
C VAL A 612 10.94 -6.48 -34.03
N GLU A 613 11.95 -6.87 -33.30
CA GLU A 613 12.03 -8.14 -32.58
C GLU A 613 11.87 -7.87 -31.07
N VAL A 614 10.87 -8.48 -30.45
CA VAL A 614 10.58 -8.35 -29.01
C VAL A 614 11.13 -9.54 -28.24
N PHE A 615 11.91 -9.28 -27.21
CA PHE A 615 12.47 -10.26 -26.28
C PHE A 615 11.41 -10.61 -25.23
N ILE A 616 10.54 -11.57 -25.53
CA ILE A 616 9.35 -11.83 -24.73
C ILE A 616 9.65 -12.25 -23.28
N GLU A 617 10.81 -12.87 -23.04
CA GLU A 617 11.24 -13.28 -21.70
C GLU A 617 11.83 -12.13 -20.88
N GLN A 618 12.20 -11.01 -21.53
CA GLN A 618 12.80 -9.84 -20.87
C GLN A 618 11.80 -8.70 -20.59
N LEU A 619 10.53 -8.93 -20.85
CA LEU A 619 9.51 -7.91 -20.55
C LEU A 619 9.44 -7.66 -19.04
N PRO A 620 9.60 -6.41 -18.58
CA PRO A 620 9.35 -6.05 -17.19
C PRO A 620 7.84 -6.15 -16.90
N LEU A 621 7.47 -6.89 -15.86
CA LEU A 621 6.07 -7.18 -15.54
C LEU A 621 5.78 -6.83 -14.07
N TYR A 622 4.58 -6.35 -13.80
CA TYR A 622 4.11 -6.20 -12.43
C TYR A 622 4.00 -7.55 -11.71
N PRO A 623 4.24 -7.59 -10.39
CA PRO A 623 4.04 -8.81 -9.61
C PRO A 623 2.64 -9.39 -9.79
N GLY A 624 2.55 -10.70 -9.97
CA GLY A 624 1.30 -11.45 -10.05
C GLY A 624 0.58 -11.43 -11.39
N VAL A 625 0.95 -10.57 -12.36
CA VAL A 625 0.18 -10.45 -13.62
C VAL A 625 0.20 -11.72 -14.47
N VAL A 626 1.30 -12.46 -14.46
CA VAL A 626 1.40 -13.76 -15.16
C VAL A 626 0.45 -14.78 -14.53
N GLU A 627 0.39 -14.83 -13.20
CA GLU A 627 -0.54 -15.69 -12.48
C GLU A 627 -2.00 -15.33 -12.80
N LEU A 628 -2.33 -14.05 -12.83
CA LEU A 628 -3.66 -13.55 -13.15
C LEU A 628 -4.04 -13.83 -14.60
N ALA A 629 -3.12 -13.66 -15.55
CA ALA A 629 -3.32 -13.97 -16.95
C ALA A 629 -3.56 -15.48 -17.16
N ARG A 630 -2.85 -16.36 -16.45
CA ARG A 630 -3.09 -17.82 -16.45
C ARG A 630 -4.48 -18.19 -15.94
N LEU A 631 -5.07 -17.39 -15.05
CA LEU A 631 -6.46 -17.55 -14.60
C LEU A 631 -7.49 -17.02 -15.61
N GLY A 632 -7.07 -16.57 -16.79
CA GLY A 632 -7.93 -16.02 -17.83
C GLY A 632 -8.46 -14.62 -17.51
N ILE A 633 -7.76 -13.86 -16.63
CA ILE A 633 -8.14 -12.49 -16.33
C ILE A 633 -7.48 -11.57 -17.35
N GLU A 634 -8.30 -10.79 -18.01
CA GLU A 634 -7.91 -9.80 -19.01
C GLU A 634 -8.69 -8.51 -18.82
N SER A 635 -8.14 -7.38 -19.27
CA SER A 635 -8.83 -6.10 -19.27
C SER A 635 -9.90 -6.06 -20.37
N SER A 636 -10.88 -5.18 -20.23
CA SER A 636 -11.97 -5.05 -21.21
C SER A 636 -11.52 -4.59 -22.60
N LEU A 637 -10.35 -3.96 -22.73
CA LEU A 637 -9.81 -3.48 -23.98
C LEU A 637 -8.87 -4.48 -24.66
N GLN A 638 -8.29 -5.40 -23.94
CA GLN A 638 -7.33 -6.41 -24.45
C GLN A 638 -7.88 -7.24 -25.62
N PRO A 639 -9.18 -7.70 -25.64
CA PRO A 639 -9.75 -8.40 -26.78
C PRO A 639 -9.78 -7.60 -28.08
N GLN A 640 -9.73 -6.25 -28.00
CA GLN A 640 -9.60 -5.40 -29.17
C GLN A 640 -8.12 -5.26 -29.58
N ASN A 641 -7.22 -5.06 -28.61
CA ASN A 641 -5.80 -4.91 -28.86
C ASN A 641 -5.17 -6.17 -29.49
N ILE A 642 -5.60 -7.37 -29.08
CA ILE A 642 -5.06 -8.63 -29.61
C ILE A 642 -5.37 -8.82 -31.12
N ARG A 643 -6.25 -8.02 -31.71
CA ARG A 643 -6.57 -8.14 -33.15
C ARG A 643 -5.35 -7.86 -34.04
N ILE A 644 -4.34 -7.11 -33.57
CA ILE A 644 -3.11 -6.88 -34.33
C ILE A 644 -2.19 -8.09 -34.42
N ARG A 645 -2.50 -9.19 -33.71
CA ARG A 645 -1.72 -10.43 -33.73
C ARG A 645 -1.45 -11.00 -35.13
N HIS A 646 -2.28 -10.68 -36.13
CA HIS A 646 -2.08 -11.10 -37.51
C HIS A 646 -0.84 -10.46 -38.18
N SER A 647 -0.35 -9.36 -37.62
CA SER A 647 0.87 -8.65 -38.06
C SER A 647 2.09 -9.05 -37.24
N ILE A 648 1.97 -10.02 -36.33
CA ILE A 648 3.05 -10.52 -35.47
C ILE A 648 3.57 -11.82 -36.06
N GLY A 649 4.87 -11.84 -36.33
CA GLY A 649 5.58 -13.07 -36.74
C GLY A 649 5.90 -13.94 -35.52
N ASP A 650 5.56 -15.21 -35.60
CA ASP A 650 5.81 -16.17 -34.52
C ASP A 650 6.59 -17.40 -35.07
N ALA A 651 7.78 -17.13 -35.61
CA ALA A 651 8.65 -18.19 -36.17
C ALA A 651 9.15 -19.21 -35.12
N GLN A 652 9.11 -18.85 -33.84
CA GLN A 652 9.60 -19.66 -32.72
C GLN A 652 8.47 -20.31 -31.90
N GLY A 653 7.18 -20.13 -32.28
CA GLY A 653 6.04 -20.67 -31.53
C GLY A 653 5.81 -20.01 -30.18
N LEU A 654 6.20 -18.75 -30.02
CA LEU A 654 6.14 -17.98 -28.77
C LEU A 654 4.77 -17.38 -28.47
N ALA A 655 3.80 -17.50 -29.38
CA ALA A 655 2.39 -17.14 -29.11
C ALA A 655 1.75 -17.98 -27.98
N THR A 656 2.39 -19.07 -27.57
CA THR A 656 1.99 -19.89 -26.41
C THR A 656 2.74 -19.52 -25.14
N HIS A 657 3.69 -18.57 -25.20
CA HIS A 657 4.44 -18.10 -24.03
C HIS A 657 3.50 -17.35 -23.05
N GLU A 658 3.72 -17.52 -21.76
CA GLU A 658 2.87 -16.92 -20.73
C GLU A 658 2.81 -15.39 -20.75
N ASN A 659 3.86 -14.74 -21.22
CA ASN A 659 3.92 -13.28 -21.37
C ASN A 659 3.23 -12.78 -22.64
N TYR A 660 2.87 -13.68 -23.58
CA TYR A 660 2.28 -13.28 -24.86
C TYR A 660 1.00 -12.44 -24.72
N PRO A 661 0.01 -12.78 -23.89
CA PRO A 661 -1.18 -11.94 -23.76
C PRO A 661 -0.88 -10.57 -23.15
N LEU A 662 0.22 -10.42 -22.38
CA LEU A 662 0.56 -9.18 -21.68
C LEU A 662 1.10 -8.08 -22.60
N ILE A 663 1.60 -8.41 -23.81
CA ILE A 663 2.00 -7.39 -24.78
C ILE A 663 0.82 -6.58 -25.33
N PHE A 664 -0.42 -7.11 -25.23
CA PHE A 664 -1.66 -6.46 -25.66
C PHE A 664 -2.39 -5.77 -24.51
N ASP A 665 -1.90 -5.93 -23.28
CA ASP A 665 -2.56 -5.38 -22.09
C ASP A 665 -2.46 -3.84 -22.09
N PRO A 666 -3.59 -3.11 -21.99
CA PRO A 666 -3.57 -1.66 -21.91
C PRO A 666 -2.90 -1.20 -20.61
N GLN A 667 -2.14 -0.13 -20.69
CA GLN A 667 -1.46 0.45 -19.52
C GLN A 667 -2.09 1.79 -19.14
N THR A 668 -2.16 2.06 -17.83
CA THR A 668 -2.48 3.38 -17.27
C THR A 668 -1.22 3.95 -16.65
N ALA A 669 -0.87 5.20 -16.99
CA ALA A 669 0.39 5.86 -16.60
C ALA A 669 1.62 4.96 -16.85
N GLY A 670 1.66 4.34 -18.02
CA GLY A 670 2.71 3.42 -18.42
C GLY A 670 4.07 4.11 -18.63
N GLY A 671 5.06 3.30 -18.97
CA GLY A 671 6.42 3.77 -19.20
C GLY A 671 6.62 4.35 -20.61
N LEU A 672 7.76 5.02 -20.79
CA LEU A 672 8.23 5.41 -22.12
C LEU A 672 8.86 4.21 -22.82
N LEU A 673 8.58 4.08 -24.10
CA LEU A 673 9.19 3.13 -25.03
C LEU A 673 10.05 3.90 -26.00
N ALA A 674 11.35 3.65 -25.99
CA ALA A 674 12.29 4.40 -26.82
C ALA A 674 13.24 3.48 -27.59
N SER A 675 13.66 3.96 -28.75
CA SER A 675 14.66 3.33 -29.64
C SER A 675 15.98 4.07 -29.54
N LEU A 676 17.08 3.38 -29.31
CA LEU A 676 18.41 3.95 -29.13
C LEU A 676 19.47 3.11 -29.84
N ALA A 677 20.53 3.75 -30.34
CA ALA A 677 21.71 3.04 -30.82
C ALA A 677 22.30 2.12 -29.72
N PRO A 678 22.81 0.92 -30.06
CA PRO A 678 23.30 -0.05 -29.07
C PRO A 678 24.32 0.51 -28.08
N ALA A 679 25.20 1.40 -28.54
CA ALA A 679 26.21 2.03 -27.68
C ALA A 679 25.59 2.94 -26.62
N SER A 680 24.57 3.72 -26.98
CA SER A 680 23.86 4.61 -26.06
C SER A 680 22.87 3.87 -25.17
N ALA A 681 22.25 2.79 -25.66
CA ALA A 681 21.19 2.08 -24.95
C ALA A 681 21.64 1.50 -23.62
N GLN A 682 22.85 0.90 -23.54
CA GLN A 682 23.36 0.34 -22.29
C GLN A 682 23.66 1.45 -21.24
N GLN A 683 24.26 2.53 -21.68
CA GLN A 683 24.53 3.69 -20.83
C GLN A 683 23.20 4.32 -20.35
N CYS A 684 22.25 4.50 -21.25
CA CYS A 684 20.93 5.03 -20.92
C CYS A 684 20.19 4.16 -19.90
N LEU A 685 20.22 2.82 -20.06
CA LEU A 685 19.61 1.90 -19.12
C LEU A 685 20.22 2.02 -17.72
N GLN A 686 21.54 2.16 -17.62
CA GLN A 686 22.21 2.38 -16.35
C GLN A 686 21.76 3.70 -15.71
N GLN A 687 21.76 4.80 -16.47
CA GLN A 687 21.33 6.11 -15.99
C GLN A 687 19.85 6.11 -15.55
N LEU A 688 18.97 5.45 -16.30
CA LEU A 688 17.58 5.30 -15.91
C LEU A 688 17.43 4.62 -14.54
N ARG A 689 18.20 3.56 -14.29
CA ARG A 689 18.20 2.88 -12.98
C ARG A 689 18.74 3.77 -11.87
N GLU A 690 19.78 4.53 -12.11
CA GLU A 690 20.32 5.52 -11.17
C GLU A 690 19.31 6.65 -10.84
N LEU A 691 18.40 6.95 -11.78
CA LEU A 691 17.30 7.91 -11.61
C LEU A 691 16.05 7.30 -10.95
N GLY A 692 16.08 6.02 -10.52
CA GLY A 692 14.99 5.36 -9.84
C GLY A 692 14.04 4.56 -10.75
N TYR A 693 14.34 4.39 -12.04
CA TYR A 693 13.58 3.50 -12.93
C TYR A 693 14.15 2.08 -12.88
N ASP A 694 14.11 1.46 -11.72
CA ASP A 694 14.74 0.16 -11.44
C ASP A 694 14.24 -0.96 -12.36
N GLN A 695 13.00 -0.84 -12.85
CA GLN A 695 12.38 -1.81 -13.75
C GLN A 695 12.63 -1.51 -15.23
N ALA A 696 13.40 -0.46 -15.55
CA ALA A 696 13.76 -0.17 -16.94
C ALA A 696 14.55 -1.34 -17.55
N GLN A 697 14.18 -1.73 -18.78
CA GLN A 697 14.73 -2.93 -19.43
C GLN A 697 14.84 -2.75 -20.95
N ILE A 698 15.89 -3.36 -21.54
CA ILE A 698 15.95 -3.57 -22.98
C ILE A 698 15.04 -4.74 -23.33
N ILE A 699 14.02 -4.48 -24.13
CA ILE A 699 12.93 -5.43 -24.43
C ILE A 699 12.93 -5.91 -25.87
N GLY A 700 13.85 -5.45 -26.72
CA GLY A 700 13.85 -5.80 -28.12
C GLY A 700 14.89 -5.04 -28.93
N ARG A 701 14.84 -5.24 -30.23
CA ARG A 701 15.68 -4.54 -31.22
C ARG A 701 14.93 -4.22 -32.49
N VAL A 702 15.36 -3.18 -33.17
CA VAL A 702 14.86 -2.77 -34.47
C VAL A 702 15.60 -3.55 -35.57
N VAL A 703 14.86 -4.05 -36.54
CA VAL A 703 15.39 -4.78 -37.70
C VAL A 703 14.85 -4.21 -39.00
N GLU A 704 15.50 -4.54 -40.13
CA GLU A 704 14.97 -4.11 -41.42
C GLU A 704 13.57 -4.66 -41.69
N ALA A 705 12.76 -3.91 -42.39
CA ALA A 705 11.42 -4.32 -42.77
C ALA A 705 11.47 -5.61 -43.62
N ALA A 706 10.78 -6.65 -43.17
CA ALA A 706 10.70 -7.90 -43.90
C ALA A 706 9.80 -7.75 -45.15
N GLN A 707 10.19 -8.35 -46.28
CA GLN A 707 9.45 -8.31 -47.56
C GLN A 707 8.01 -8.84 -47.50
N ARG A 708 7.53 -9.39 -46.35
CA ARG A 708 6.24 -10.06 -46.18
C ARG A 708 5.26 -9.41 -45.18
N GLY A 709 5.43 -8.13 -44.84
CA GLY A 709 4.44 -7.40 -44.04
C GLY A 709 4.41 -7.73 -42.54
N THR A 710 5.35 -8.52 -42.03
CA THR A 710 5.53 -8.72 -40.60
C THR A 710 6.27 -7.51 -40.02
N VAL A 711 5.59 -6.80 -39.12
CA VAL A 711 6.13 -5.59 -38.50
C VAL A 711 6.74 -5.87 -37.12
N LEU A 712 6.23 -6.89 -36.45
CA LEU A 712 6.69 -7.29 -35.11
C LEU A 712 6.94 -8.79 -35.09
N SER A 713 8.03 -9.23 -34.48
CA SER A 713 8.38 -10.63 -34.28
C SER A 713 8.74 -10.89 -32.82
N LEU A 714 8.41 -12.10 -32.34
CA LEU A 714 8.80 -12.55 -31.01
C LEU A 714 10.04 -13.40 -31.09
N VAL A 715 10.98 -13.18 -30.19
CA VAL A 715 12.21 -13.96 -30.09
C VAL A 715 12.55 -14.31 -28.64
N ARG A 716 13.23 -15.44 -28.44
CA ARG A 716 13.95 -15.77 -27.21
C ARG A 716 15.34 -15.14 -27.25
N THR A 717 15.82 -14.75 -26.10
CA THR A 717 17.19 -14.22 -25.93
C THR A 717 18.13 -15.28 -25.44
#